data_f51c8564a62a89475f6de64e64c43749
#
_entry.id   f51c8564a62a89475f6de64e64c43749
#
_cell.length_a   1.000
_cell.length_b   1.000
_cell.length_c   1.000
_cell.angle_alpha   90.00
_cell.angle_beta   90.00
_cell.angle_gamma   90.00
#
_symmetry.space_group_name_H-M   'P 1'
#
loop_
_entity.id
_entity.type
_entity.pdbx_description
1 polymer ?
#
loop_
_entity_poly.entity_id
_entity_poly.type
_entity_poly.pdbx_seq_one_letter_code
_entity_poly.pdbx_strand_id
1 'polypeptide(L)'
;EQSPAMGRTTILCLFSFFSQTLSGPFFPSLPYYGTHGLVDTRNIAIPFLPTGSNVGQTEYSPLRQAPPGSKMCLTPGCVKAAAELIEQMDETADPCSDFYQFACGGFVADTVIPDHQTSKGSFSIVRDKLNERLRKIFEAESSATDPKVYSSVRNMYKTCMDKESIEKNSIKDLIKMLIKLGGWPVLEGEKWSGENFKWHELSIKASDEGLSSDRMISIGIGTDSLDSEKRIIEIDQPGLGLSREYLIKGFNDKDVQAYYNYMVQTAVFLGASEEVAKVEMKEALELELKLAEISLPREERRNKTALYNTMTIKKVQEMYPELPLLKYITAVFGSVDVGINENEVVNVAVPKYITDFRAFIATVSPRAQANYIVWRNVKFAMSYLNEEALQIKLAYNKVLTGKAQEAPRWEKCVKSTSGLDGTYLYFYEGSLTNAVGAMYAKKHFQPEAKEIADEMVENVREEFKKMLDELTWMDPKTKTRAQKKADQITPHIAYAKEILDDKLINEFYEGMNLEQDSYLNNIIRLKKFISLYYVKEFRQRIDKKSWKTHGGAAIVNAFYNPSENSIQFPAGILDGVFFKADRPLYMNYGGIGFVVGHEITHGFDDQGSQKDGDGNLVDWWEPKTKTKYLEKSKCIIEQYGNYTVEVDGETLNVNGINTQGENIADNGGIKEALRAYESVVRKYGPEPILPGLGYSQRQLLWLSAASAWCSVKRPAALKNQVLTDPHSPAIFRVNGPFSNMPEFSQDWGCPAGSPMNPAKKCSVW
;
A
#
# COMPACT_ATOMS: atom_id res chain seq x y z
N GLU A 1 34.72 27.34 -45.91
CA GLU A 1 34.44 28.45 -46.83
C GLU A 1 32.97 28.85 -46.74
N GLN A 2 32.78 30.06 -46.27
CA GLN A 2 31.73 31.04 -46.57
C GLN A 2 30.24 30.72 -46.25
N SER A 3 29.80 31.35 -45.21
CA SER A 3 28.42 31.93 -45.06
C SER A 3 28.21 33.06 -46.09
N PRO A 4 26.96 33.50 -46.45
CA PRO A 4 26.21 34.48 -45.65
C PRO A 4 24.69 34.29 -45.65
N ALA A 5 24.01 34.62 -44.54
CA ALA A 5 23.33 35.84 -44.09
C ALA A 5 22.03 36.24 -44.83
N MET A 6 21.02 36.49 -43.98
CA MET A 6 19.85 37.39 -44.07
C MET A 6 18.58 37.00 -44.86
N GLY A 7 17.47 37.21 -44.14
CA GLY A 7 16.16 37.45 -44.72
C GLY A 7 15.00 37.30 -43.76
N ARG A 8 14.72 38.29 -42.92
CA ARG A 8 13.41 38.49 -42.23
C ARG A 8 12.35 38.79 -43.27
N THR A 9 11.16 38.16 -43.17
CA THR A 9 9.96 38.79 -43.63
C THR A 9 8.74 38.30 -42.79
N THR A 10 8.16 39.25 -42.11
CA THR A 10 6.88 39.25 -41.44
C THR A 10 5.76 39.36 -42.49
N ILE A 11 4.72 38.54 -42.43
CA ILE A 11 3.44 38.86 -43.04
C ILE A 11 2.31 38.49 -42.08
N LEU A 12 1.52 39.50 -41.80
CA LEU A 12 0.24 39.56 -41.09
C LEU A 12 -0.93 39.19 -42.02
N CYS A 13 -2.06 38.91 -41.37
CA CYS A 13 -3.46 39.04 -41.85
C CYS A 13 -4.00 37.83 -42.66
N LEU A 14 -5.28 37.43 -42.56
CA LEU A 14 -6.54 38.11 -42.23
C LEU A 14 -7.64 37.08 -41.91
N PHE A 15 -8.57 37.52 -41.13
CA PHE A 15 -9.91 37.04 -40.80
C PHE A 15 -10.81 36.64 -41.96
N SER A 16 -11.76 35.73 -41.76
CA SER A 16 -13.11 35.96 -42.17
C SER A 16 -14.15 35.20 -41.33
N PHE A 17 -15.09 35.95 -40.88
CA PHE A 17 -16.29 35.74 -40.09
C PHE A 17 -17.32 34.85 -40.85
N PHE A 18 -18.15 34.12 -40.09
CA PHE A 18 -19.58 34.18 -40.26
C PHE A 18 -20.31 34.14 -38.93
N SER A 19 -21.15 35.14 -38.76
CA SER A 19 -22.02 35.40 -37.64
C SER A 19 -23.37 34.74 -37.81
N GLN A 20 -24.04 34.34 -36.74
CA GLN A 20 -25.46 34.68 -36.58
C GLN A 20 -25.82 34.82 -35.08
N THR A 21 -26.45 35.91 -34.86
CA THR A 21 -27.01 36.63 -33.75
C THR A 21 -28.09 35.87 -32.97
N LEU A 22 -28.17 36.13 -31.66
CA LEU A 22 -29.41 36.56 -31.01
C LEU A 22 -29.11 37.21 -29.62
N SER A 23 -29.75 38.29 -29.44
CA SER A 23 -29.74 39.45 -28.56
C SER A 23 -29.93 39.28 -27.08
N GLY A 24 -29.19 39.96 -26.26
CA GLY A 24 -29.25 41.03 -25.30
C GLY A 24 -29.70 40.73 -23.85
N PRO A 25 -29.64 41.60 -22.84
CA PRO A 25 -29.03 42.93 -22.83
C PRO A 25 -28.05 43.23 -21.67
N PHE A 26 -27.23 44.20 -21.89
CA PHE A 26 -26.53 45.19 -21.06
C PHE A 26 -26.51 45.13 -19.53
N PHE A 27 -25.29 45.18 -18.97
CA PHE A 27 -24.98 45.84 -17.70
C PHE A 27 -23.87 46.89 -17.87
N PRO A 28 -24.01 48.07 -17.27
CA PRO A 28 -23.02 49.15 -17.36
C PRO A 28 -21.95 49.08 -16.27
N SER A 29 -20.77 49.51 -16.66
CA SER A 29 -19.57 49.73 -15.83
C SER A 29 -19.77 50.82 -14.76
N LEU A 30 -19.23 50.58 -13.54
CA LEU A 30 -19.07 51.60 -12.51
C LEU A 30 -17.58 51.94 -12.31
N PRO A 31 -17.24 53.20 -12.03
CA PRO A 31 -15.86 53.64 -11.89
C PRO A 31 -15.32 53.54 -10.45
N TYR A 32 -14.02 53.39 -10.38
CA TYR A 32 -13.18 53.42 -9.18
C TYR A 32 -13.16 54.83 -8.56
N TYR A 33 -13.46 54.93 -7.25
CA TYR A 33 -12.93 56.01 -6.40
C TYR A 33 -12.67 55.47 -4.97
N GLY A 34 -11.50 55.77 -4.44
CA GLY A 34 -11.04 55.36 -3.13
C GLY A 34 -11.42 56.34 -2.02
N THR A 35 -11.02 55.93 -0.83
CA THR A 35 -10.75 56.61 0.44
C THR A 35 -11.75 56.41 1.60
N HIS A 36 -11.19 55.83 2.66
CA HIS A 36 -11.46 55.96 4.10
C HIS A 36 -12.84 56.40 4.62
N GLY A 37 -13.45 55.50 5.42
CA GLY A 37 -14.53 55.89 6.34
C GLY A 37 -15.03 54.69 7.12
N LEU A 38 -14.81 54.68 8.42
CA LEU A 38 -15.40 53.76 9.40
C LEU A 38 -16.92 53.82 9.31
N VAL A 39 -17.58 52.70 9.07
CA VAL A 39 -19.05 52.63 9.09
C VAL A 39 -19.49 51.81 10.31
N ASP A 40 -20.28 52.44 11.16
CA ASP A 40 -20.99 51.89 12.32
C ASP A 40 -22.10 50.94 11.84
N THR A 41 -22.03 49.66 12.23
CA THR A 41 -22.94 48.59 11.80
C THR A 41 -24.16 48.41 12.70
N ARG A 42 -24.75 49.48 13.22
CA ARG A 42 -26.04 49.45 13.90
C ARG A 42 -27.12 50.02 13.00
N ASN A 43 -27.96 49.16 12.44
CA ASN A 43 -29.15 49.40 11.63
C ASN A 43 -29.00 49.24 10.11
N ILE A 44 -29.05 48.00 9.65
CA ILE A 44 -29.48 47.71 8.28
C ILE A 44 -30.76 46.85 8.35
N ALA A 45 -31.90 47.48 8.06
CA ALA A 45 -33.16 46.79 7.81
C ALA A 45 -33.15 46.25 6.37
N ILE A 46 -33.30 44.93 6.21
CA ILE A 46 -33.44 44.26 4.90
C ILE A 46 -34.93 44.32 4.52
N PRO A 47 -35.30 44.84 3.31
CA PRO A 47 -36.69 44.83 2.88
C PRO A 47 -37.17 43.44 2.50
N PHE A 48 -38.33 43.04 2.97
CA PHE A 48 -39.06 41.84 2.63
C PHE A 48 -39.39 41.77 1.13
N LEU A 49 -39.04 40.66 0.47
CA LEU A 49 -39.57 40.27 -0.83
C LEU A 49 -40.84 39.44 -0.68
N PRO A 50 -41.80 39.52 -1.62
CA PRO A 50 -43.11 38.87 -1.44
C PRO A 50 -43.06 37.38 -1.67
N THR A 51 -43.83 36.67 -0.84
CA THR A 51 -44.06 35.24 -0.85
C THR A 51 -44.76 34.74 -2.11
N GLY A 52 -44.25 33.69 -2.73
CA GLY A 52 -45.03 32.88 -3.67
C GLY A 52 -44.21 31.98 -4.58
N SER A 53 -43.81 30.81 -4.11
CA SER A 53 -43.82 29.51 -4.81
C SER A 53 -43.10 28.48 -3.92
N ASN A 54 -43.75 27.33 -3.73
CA ASN A 54 -43.25 26.17 -2.98
C ASN A 54 -41.96 25.64 -3.60
N VAL A 55 -40.80 26.04 -3.09
CA VAL A 55 -39.56 25.30 -3.17
C VAL A 55 -39.40 24.61 -1.81
N GLY A 56 -39.24 23.33 -1.81
CA GLY A 56 -39.11 22.53 -0.58
C GLY A 56 -38.13 23.18 0.37
N GLN A 57 -38.60 23.51 1.56
CA GLN A 57 -37.75 23.93 2.66
C GLN A 57 -36.87 22.74 3.03
N THR A 58 -35.58 22.79 2.68
CA THR A 58 -34.58 22.07 3.43
C THR A 58 -34.59 22.70 4.82
N GLU A 59 -35.20 22.03 5.79
CA GLU A 59 -35.03 22.37 7.20
C GLU A 59 -33.53 22.28 7.51
N TYR A 60 -32.90 23.43 7.70
CA TYR A 60 -31.58 23.47 8.29
C TYR A 60 -31.71 22.86 9.68
N SER A 61 -31.11 21.68 9.89
CA SER A 61 -30.97 21.09 11.21
C SER A 61 -30.36 22.15 12.15
N PRO A 62 -30.96 22.44 13.32
CA PRO A 62 -30.42 23.44 14.21
C PRO A 62 -29.00 23.02 14.60
N LEU A 63 -28.02 23.90 14.35
CA LEU A 63 -26.63 23.71 14.77
C LEU A 63 -26.62 23.19 16.21
N ARG A 64 -26.04 22.01 16.46
CA ARG A 64 -25.93 21.44 17.80
C ARG A 64 -25.24 22.46 18.70
N GLN A 65 -25.82 22.74 19.85
CA GLN A 65 -25.23 23.68 20.80
C GLN A 65 -23.98 23.03 21.43
N ALA A 66 -22.88 23.78 21.46
CA ALA A 66 -21.66 23.35 22.13
C ALA A 66 -21.93 22.97 23.59
N PRO A 67 -21.25 21.95 24.15
CA PRO A 67 -21.38 21.61 25.55
C PRO A 67 -21.20 22.83 26.45
N PRO A 68 -22.03 23.05 27.48
CA PRO A 68 -21.94 24.24 28.33
C PRO A 68 -20.52 24.43 28.91
N GLY A 69 -19.98 25.65 28.77
CA GLY A 69 -18.64 26.00 29.28
C GLY A 69 -17.48 25.63 28.38
N SER A 70 -17.70 25.00 27.20
CA SER A 70 -16.62 24.68 26.26
C SER A 70 -16.02 25.95 25.63
N LYS A 71 -14.70 26.04 25.62
CA LYS A 71 -13.99 27.04 24.81
C LYS A 71 -13.97 26.59 23.35
N MET A 72 -14.09 27.55 22.43
CA MET A 72 -14.07 27.26 20.99
C MET A 72 -12.71 27.60 20.39
N CYS A 73 -12.16 26.71 19.57
CA CYS A 73 -10.93 26.94 18.82
C CYS A 73 -11.26 27.66 17.50
N LEU A 74 -10.73 28.87 17.31
CA LEU A 74 -10.94 29.69 16.10
C LEU A 74 -9.66 29.87 15.27
N THR A 75 -8.63 29.08 15.51
CA THR A 75 -7.43 29.11 14.67
C THR A 75 -7.74 28.60 13.25
N PRO A 76 -6.96 29.01 12.23
CA PRO A 76 -7.14 28.50 10.88
C PRO A 76 -7.15 26.97 10.77
N GLY A 77 -6.33 26.28 11.57
CA GLY A 77 -6.29 24.80 11.63
C GLY A 77 -7.62 24.23 12.12
N CYS A 78 -8.19 24.80 13.19
CA CYS A 78 -9.48 24.36 13.74
C CYS A 78 -10.65 24.61 12.76
N VAL A 79 -10.68 25.77 12.13
CA VAL A 79 -11.73 26.11 11.15
C VAL A 79 -11.70 25.16 9.95
N LYS A 80 -10.50 24.84 9.44
CA LYS A 80 -10.33 23.87 8.36
C LYS A 80 -10.75 22.47 8.78
N ALA A 81 -10.34 22.02 9.99
CA ALA A 81 -10.69 20.71 10.50
C ALA A 81 -12.21 20.56 10.70
N ALA A 82 -12.88 21.61 11.17
CA ALA A 82 -14.34 21.65 11.29
C ALA A 82 -15.03 21.53 9.92
N ALA A 83 -14.58 22.30 8.93
CA ALA A 83 -15.13 22.26 7.57
C ALA A 83 -14.95 20.87 6.94
N GLU A 84 -13.74 20.27 7.06
CA GLU A 84 -13.44 18.93 6.59
C GLU A 84 -14.39 17.86 7.19
N LEU A 85 -14.70 17.93 8.49
CA LEU A 85 -15.64 17.02 9.13
C LEU A 85 -17.08 17.26 8.67
N ILE A 86 -17.54 18.52 8.60
CA ILE A 86 -18.89 18.88 8.15
C ILE A 86 -19.16 18.34 6.73
N GLU A 87 -18.20 18.49 5.81
CA GLU A 87 -18.31 17.98 4.43
C GLU A 87 -18.34 16.45 4.35
N GLN A 88 -17.72 15.78 5.31
CA GLN A 88 -17.62 14.31 5.28
C GLN A 88 -18.81 13.60 5.93
N MET A 89 -19.48 14.26 6.90
CA MET A 89 -20.52 13.67 7.71
C MET A 89 -21.87 13.58 6.99
N ASP A 90 -22.68 12.62 7.43
CA ASP A 90 -24.13 12.55 7.17
C ASP A 90 -24.85 12.59 8.52
N GLU A 91 -25.23 13.79 8.96
CA GLU A 91 -25.93 13.95 10.24
C GLU A 91 -27.35 13.38 10.26
N THR A 92 -27.88 12.93 9.11
CA THR A 92 -29.17 12.22 9.04
C THR A 92 -29.07 10.75 9.43
N ALA A 93 -27.87 10.17 9.39
CA ALA A 93 -27.62 8.80 9.84
C ALA A 93 -27.57 8.72 11.37
N ASP A 94 -28.07 7.63 11.93
CA ASP A 94 -27.96 7.38 13.36
C ASP A 94 -26.58 6.80 13.71
N PRO A 95 -25.74 7.51 14.51
CA PRO A 95 -24.40 7.06 14.89
C PRO A 95 -24.39 5.75 15.69
N CYS A 96 -25.53 5.36 16.26
CA CYS A 96 -25.69 4.12 17.01
C CYS A 96 -26.08 2.91 16.14
N SER A 97 -26.51 3.17 14.91
CA SER A 97 -26.83 2.14 13.91
C SER A 97 -25.67 1.90 12.96
N ASP A 98 -25.09 2.96 12.39
CA ASP A 98 -23.96 2.90 11.46
C ASP A 98 -23.09 4.16 11.62
N PHE A 99 -22.01 4.05 12.40
CA PHE A 99 -21.13 5.19 12.62
C PHE A 99 -20.28 5.54 11.41
N TYR A 100 -19.97 4.57 10.56
CA TYR A 100 -19.27 4.87 9.30
C TYR A 100 -20.14 5.73 8.39
N GLN A 101 -21.43 5.40 8.24
CA GLN A 101 -22.34 6.24 7.46
C GLN A 101 -22.49 7.64 8.09
N PHE A 102 -22.59 7.73 9.40
CA PHE A 102 -22.66 9.02 10.10
C PHE A 102 -21.42 9.89 9.85
N ALA A 103 -20.22 9.32 9.96
CA ALA A 103 -18.95 10.06 9.86
C ALA A 103 -18.46 10.29 8.41
N CYS A 104 -18.85 9.41 7.47
CA CYS A 104 -18.34 9.39 6.10
C CYS A 104 -19.44 9.51 5.03
N GLY A 105 -20.72 9.58 5.40
CA GLY A 105 -21.84 9.51 4.45
C GLY A 105 -21.84 10.65 3.45
N GLY A 106 -21.54 11.88 3.85
CA GLY A 106 -21.36 13.01 2.95
C GLY A 106 -20.21 12.78 1.97
N PHE A 107 -19.06 12.32 2.49
CA PHE A 107 -17.92 11.95 1.62
C PHE A 107 -18.28 10.87 0.60
N VAL A 108 -19.03 9.84 1.01
CA VAL A 108 -19.44 8.75 0.11
C VAL A 108 -20.41 9.24 -0.95
N ALA A 109 -21.37 10.12 -0.59
CA ALA A 109 -22.37 10.66 -1.50
C ALA A 109 -21.76 11.59 -2.56
N ASP A 110 -20.79 12.42 -2.18
CA ASP A 110 -20.23 13.46 -3.04
C ASP A 110 -18.98 13.03 -3.82
N THR A 111 -18.39 11.86 -3.46
CA THR A 111 -17.14 11.43 -4.06
C THR A 111 -17.35 10.63 -5.35
N VAL A 112 -16.81 11.15 -6.45
CA VAL A 112 -16.71 10.43 -7.72
C VAL A 112 -15.33 9.76 -7.82
N ILE A 113 -15.30 8.45 -8.10
CA ILE A 113 -14.05 7.72 -8.33
C ILE A 113 -13.55 8.05 -9.74
N PRO A 114 -12.36 8.68 -9.91
CA PRO A 114 -11.78 8.91 -11.23
C PRO A 114 -11.64 7.62 -12.02
N ASP A 115 -11.80 7.66 -13.35
CA ASP A 115 -11.80 6.47 -14.21
C ASP A 115 -10.48 5.68 -14.17
N HIS A 116 -9.37 6.33 -13.84
CA HIS A 116 -8.07 5.72 -13.69
C HIS A 116 -7.80 5.18 -12.28
N GLN A 117 -8.75 5.31 -11.35
CA GLN A 117 -8.65 4.81 -9.97
C GLN A 117 -9.67 3.69 -9.72
N THR A 118 -9.36 2.82 -8.78
CA THR A 118 -10.24 1.73 -8.31
C THR A 118 -11.02 2.12 -7.06
N SER A 119 -10.55 3.17 -6.37
CA SER A 119 -11.16 3.73 -5.16
C SER A 119 -10.72 5.18 -4.97
N LYS A 120 -11.50 5.95 -4.20
CA LYS A 120 -11.14 7.27 -3.70
C LYS A 120 -11.42 7.32 -2.20
N GLY A 121 -10.48 7.84 -1.41
CA GLY A 121 -10.62 7.91 0.04
C GLY A 121 -9.50 8.71 0.67
N SER A 122 -9.53 8.84 1.98
CA SER A 122 -8.60 9.67 2.76
C SER A 122 -7.13 9.40 2.45
N PHE A 123 -6.72 8.12 2.42
CA PHE A 123 -5.36 7.75 2.04
C PHE A 123 -4.99 8.19 0.61
N SER A 124 -5.92 8.06 -0.34
CA SER A 124 -5.64 8.44 -1.73
C SER A 124 -5.55 9.95 -1.90
N ILE A 125 -6.34 10.73 -1.16
CA ILE A 125 -6.28 12.21 -1.17
C ILE A 125 -4.90 12.70 -0.68
N VAL A 126 -4.41 12.15 0.44
CA VAL A 126 -3.08 12.51 0.96
C VAL A 126 -1.98 12.07 -0.03
N ARG A 127 -2.12 10.90 -0.64
CA ARG A 127 -1.17 10.38 -1.65
C ARG A 127 -1.18 11.21 -2.93
N ASP A 128 -2.33 11.66 -3.41
CA ASP A 128 -2.42 12.50 -4.60
C ASP A 128 -1.64 13.83 -4.38
N LYS A 129 -1.81 14.46 -3.20
CA LYS A 129 -1.05 15.65 -2.80
C LYS A 129 0.47 15.36 -2.70
N LEU A 130 0.86 14.21 -2.16
CA LEU A 130 2.25 13.77 -2.14
C LEU A 130 2.80 13.60 -3.57
N ASN A 131 2.05 12.95 -4.45
CA ASN A 131 2.46 12.75 -5.85
C ASN A 131 2.66 14.07 -6.60
N GLU A 132 1.82 15.09 -6.37
CA GLU A 132 2.01 16.44 -6.93
C GLU A 132 3.30 17.11 -6.43
N ARG A 133 3.63 16.93 -5.15
CA ARG A 133 4.90 17.43 -4.58
C ARG A 133 6.10 16.71 -5.18
N LEU A 134 6.03 15.38 -5.31
CA LEU A 134 7.09 14.58 -5.93
C LEU A 134 7.27 14.93 -7.41
N ARG A 135 6.18 15.16 -8.15
CA ARG A 135 6.25 15.65 -9.52
C ARG A 135 7.10 16.93 -9.62
N LYS A 136 6.83 17.93 -8.78
CA LYS A 136 7.60 19.19 -8.75
C LYS A 136 9.08 18.97 -8.39
N ILE A 137 9.39 17.95 -7.59
CA ILE A 137 10.76 17.57 -7.24
C ILE A 137 11.47 16.93 -8.43
N PHE A 138 10.81 16.02 -9.15
CA PHE A 138 11.40 15.29 -10.27
C PHE A 138 11.56 16.16 -11.52
N GLU A 139 10.65 17.13 -11.73
CA GLU A 139 10.70 18.09 -12.83
C GLU A 139 11.68 19.27 -12.58
N ALA A 140 12.15 19.45 -11.34
CA ALA A 140 13.10 20.50 -11.02
C ALA A 140 14.47 20.24 -11.67
N GLU A 141 15.17 21.32 -12.01
CA GLU A 141 16.52 21.26 -12.52
C GLU A 141 17.49 20.64 -11.50
N SER A 142 18.50 19.95 -12.01
CA SER A 142 19.57 19.36 -11.20
C SER A 142 20.54 20.45 -10.73
N SER A 143 20.93 20.41 -9.45
CA SER A 143 22.04 21.22 -8.95
C SER A 143 23.37 20.48 -9.16
N ALA A 144 24.45 21.22 -9.36
CA ALA A 144 25.80 20.64 -9.40
C ALA A 144 26.21 19.99 -8.05
N THR A 145 25.55 20.35 -6.97
CA THR A 145 25.78 19.82 -5.61
C THR A 145 24.86 18.65 -5.26
N ASP A 146 23.89 18.29 -6.12
CA ASP A 146 23.00 17.17 -5.86
C ASP A 146 23.76 15.84 -5.79
N PRO A 147 23.36 14.92 -4.89
CA PRO A 147 23.80 13.52 -4.94
C PRO A 147 23.58 12.89 -6.31
N LYS A 148 24.53 12.07 -6.76
CA LYS A 148 24.46 11.41 -8.08
C LYS A 148 23.15 10.65 -8.29
N VAL A 149 22.64 9.98 -7.25
CA VAL A 149 21.39 9.22 -7.33
C VAL A 149 20.17 10.09 -7.66
N TYR A 150 20.20 11.40 -7.33
CA TYR A 150 19.10 12.30 -7.70
C TYR A 150 18.98 12.46 -9.22
N SER A 151 20.10 12.39 -9.93
CA SER A 151 20.09 12.31 -11.39
C SER A 151 19.47 11.01 -11.88
N SER A 152 19.77 9.87 -11.24
CA SER A 152 19.14 8.58 -11.55
C SER A 152 17.63 8.61 -11.31
N VAL A 153 17.16 9.22 -10.20
CA VAL A 153 15.71 9.42 -9.94
C VAL A 153 15.07 10.24 -11.07
N ARG A 154 15.67 11.37 -11.44
CA ARG A 154 15.15 12.21 -12.54
C ARG A 154 15.21 11.52 -13.90
N ASN A 155 16.23 10.70 -14.16
CA ASN A 155 16.35 9.93 -15.40
C ASN A 155 15.26 8.85 -15.47
N MET A 156 14.94 8.16 -14.37
CA MET A 156 13.81 7.24 -14.31
C MET A 156 12.50 7.95 -14.65
N TYR A 157 12.26 9.12 -14.05
CA TYR A 157 11.05 9.91 -14.33
C TYR A 157 11.01 10.40 -15.78
N LYS A 158 12.11 10.96 -16.30
CA LYS A 158 12.20 11.47 -17.68
C LYS A 158 11.99 10.38 -18.73
N THR A 159 12.64 9.22 -18.57
CA THR A 159 12.47 8.10 -19.51
C THR A 159 11.05 7.52 -19.45
N CYS A 160 10.42 7.53 -18.28
CA CYS A 160 9.01 7.22 -18.17
C CYS A 160 8.12 8.23 -18.87
N MET A 161 8.41 9.53 -18.83
CA MET A 161 7.65 10.61 -19.48
C MET A 161 7.83 10.64 -21.00
N ASP A 162 8.91 10.09 -21.52
CA ASP A 162 9.24 10.08 -22.96
C ASP A 162 8.40 9.05 -23.72
N LYS A 163 7.15 9.46 -24.03
CA LYS A 163 6.23 8.61 -24.79
C LYS A 163 6.75 8.25 -26.17
N GLU A 164 7.40 9.18 -26.87
CA GLU A 164 7.89 8.96 -28.22
C GLU A 164 8.95 7.85 -28.26
N SER A 165 9.92 7.90 -27.36
CA SER A 165 10.93 6.85 -27.22
C SER A 165 10.30 5.50 -26.86
N ILE A 166 9.33 5.49 -25.95
CA ILE A 166 8.63 4.26 -25.52
C ILE A 166 7.87 3.65 -26.70
N GLU A 167 7.07 4.44 -27.44
CA GLU A 167 6.35 3.95 -28.61
C GLU A 167 7.27 3.34 -29.65
N LYS A 168 8.41 3.97 -29.91
CA LYS A 168 9.36 3.55 -30.95
C LYS A 168 10.19 2.33 -30.56
N ASN A 169 10.59 2.22 -29.28
CA ASN A 169 11.69 1.34 -28.87
C ASN A 169 11.29 0.25 -27.88
N SER A 170 10.24 0.41 -27.07
CA SER A 170 9.96 -0.48 -25.94
C SER A 170 9.73 -1.93 -26.34
N ILE A 171 9.02 -2.19 -27.46
CA ILE A 171 8.81 -3.55 -27.97
C ILE A 171 10.13 -4.17 -28.44
N LYS A 172 10.98 -3.40 -29.11
CA LYS A 172 12.31 -3.87 -29.54
C LYS A 172 13.19 -4.26 -28.35
N ASP A 173 13.11 -3.48 -27.27
CA ASP A 173 13.87 -3.77 -26.05
C ASP A 173 13.34 -5.02 -25.36
N LEU A 174 12.03 -5.21 -25.30
CA LEU A 174 11.42 -6.46 -24.82
C LEU A 174 11.84 -7.66 -25.68
N ILE A 175 11.77 -7.58 -27.03
CA ILE A 175 12.16 -8.67 -27.93
C ILE A 175 13.64 -9.03 -27.74
N LYS A 176 14.54 -8.04 -27.62
CA LYS A 176 15.97 -8.30 -27.31
C LYS A 176 16.13 -9.09 -26.03
N MET A 177 15.35 -8.74 -25.00
CA MET A 177 15.35 -9.46 -23.72
C MET A 177 14.85 -10.90 -23.89
N LEU A 178 13.76 -11.12 -24.64
CA LEU A 178 13.23 -12.47 -24.92
C LEU A 178 14.25 -13.32 -25.69
N ILE A 179 14.97 -12.76 -26.64
CA ILE A 179 16.05 -13.48 -27.36
C ILE A 179 17.13 -13.95 -26.40
N LYS A 180 17.53 -13.15 -25.42
CA LYS A 180 18.52 -13.54 -24.41
C LYS A 180 18.01 -14.68 -23.51
N LEU A 181 16.69 -14.76 -23.26
CA LEU A 181 16.08 -15.89 -22.56
C LEU A 181 16.03 -17.17 -23.39
N GLY A 182 16.23 -17.09 -24.70
CA GLY A 182 16.13 -18.22 -25.64
C GLY A 182 14.82 -18.25 -26.41
N GLY A 183 14.15 -17.10 -26.52
CA GLY A 183 12.89 -16.91 -27.20
C GLY A 183 11.66 -17.19 -26.31
N TRP A 184 10.47 -16.90 -26.85
CA TRP A 184 9.20 -17.28 -26.22
C TRP A 184 8.52 -18.31 -27.16
N PRO A 185 8.32 -19.59 -26.73
CA PRO A 185 7.87 -20.65 -27.62
C PRO A 185 6.66 -20.29 -28.49
N VAL A 186 5.65 -19.62 -27.91
CA VAL A 186 4.45 -19.21 -28.63
C VAL A 186 4.72 -18.24 -29.79
N LEU A 187 5.82 -17.47 -29.75
CA LEU A 187 6.25 -16.58 -30.83
C LEU A 187 7.13 -17.30 -31.86
N GLU A 188 7.94 -18.25 -31.41
CA GLU A 188 8.90 -18.95 -32.24
C GLU A 188 8.27 -20.08 -33.08
N GLY A 189 7.09 -20.55 -32.69
CA GLY A 189 6.40 -21.66 -33.35
C GLY A 189 7.23 -22.94 -33.36
N GLU A 190 7.31 -23.60 -34.51
CA GLU A 190 8.08 -24.86 -34.69
C GLU A 190 9.59 -24.68 -34.58
N LYS A 191 10.09 -23.44 -34.70
CA LYS A 191 11.53 -23.16 -34.55
C LYS A 191 12.02 -23.35 -33.13
N TRP A 192 11.16 -23.25 -32.13
CA TRP A 192 11.52 -23.50 -30.76
C TRP A 192 11.59 -25.01 -30.49
N SER A 193 12.77 -25.51 -30.31
CA SER A 193 13.02 -26.89 -29.94
C SER A 193 13.00 -27.02 -28.42
N GLY A 194 12.13 -27.87 -27.86
CA GLY A 194 12.15 -28.24 -26.43
C GLY A 194 13.27 -29.18 -26.06
N GLU A 195 14.13 -29.56 -26.99
CA GLU A 195 15.26 -30.45 -26.78
C GLU A 195 16.23 -29.85 -25.75
N ASN A 196 16.54 -30.60 -24.69
CA ASN A 196 17.39 -30.15 -23.58
C ASN A 196 16.84 -29.01 -22.74
N PHE A 197 15.58 -28.57 -22.91
CA PHE A 197 14.98 -27.51 -22.08
C PHE A 197 14.89 -27.97 -20.62
N LYS A 198 15.26 -27.02 -19.71
CA LYS A 198 15.10 -27.16 -18.27
C LYS A 198 14.59 -25.87 -17.68
N TRP A 199 13.46 -25.92 -16.99
CA TRP A 199 12.81 -24.75 -16.42
C TRP A 199 13.74 -23.92 -15.51
N HIS A 200 14.60 -24.58 -14.72
CA HIS A 200 15.53 -23.91 -13.81
C HIS A 200 16.65 -23.18 -14.56
N GLU A 201 17.08 -23.64 -15.71
CA GLU A 201 18.08 -22.94 -16.54
C GLU A 201 17.48 -21.67 -17.16
N LEU A 202 16.22 -21.71 -17.59
CA LEU A 202 15.50 -20.52 -18.02
C LEU A 202 15.30 -19.52 -16.86
N SER A 203 14.97 -20.00 -15.67
CA SER A 203 14.84 -19.18 -14.47
C SER A 203 16.16 -18.49 -14.08
N ILE A 204 17.30 -19.21 -14.20
CA ILE A 204 18.64 -18.63 -13.99
C ILE A 204 18.90 -17.51 -15.01
N LYS A 205 18.66 -17.76 -16.30
CA LYS A 205 18.82 -16.74 -17.35
C LYS A 205 17.95 -15.50 -17.07
N ALA A 206 16.72 -15.72 -16.57
CA ALA A 206 15.84 -14.62 -16.18
C ALA A 206 16.46 -13.78 -15.04
N SER A 207 17.02 -14.42 -14.02
CA SER A 207 17.75 -13.75 -12.94
C SER A 207 18.93 -12.92 -13.46
N ASP A 208 19.77 -13.50 -14.31
CA ASP A 208 20.93 -12.82 -14.91
C ASP A 208 20.54 -11.59 -15.71
N GLU A 209 19.37 -11.61 -16.35
CA GLU A 209 18.82 -10.47 -17.08
C GLU A 209 18.05 -9.46 -16.20
N GLY A 210 18.01 -9.65 -14.87
CA GLY A 210 17.32 -8.77 -13.93
C GLY A 210 15.80 -8.95 -13.91
N LEU A 211 15.33 -10.09 -14.40
CA LEU A 211 13.95 -10.53 -14.32
C LEU A 211 13.75 -11.43 -13.08
N SER A 212 12.55 -11.93 -12.86
CA SER A 212 12.32 -12.80 -11.73
C SER A 212 12.56 -14.28 -12.10
N SER A 213 13.35 -14.95 -11.27
CA SER A 213 13.52 -16.41 -11.29
C SER A 213 12.37 -17.16 -10.58
N ASP A 214 11.57 -16.49 -9.74
CA ASP A 214 10.63 -17.05 -8.77
C ASP A 214 9.27 -17.42 -9.38
N ARG A 215 9.28 -18.15 -10.50
CA ARG A 215 8.01 -18.46 -11.19
C ARG A 215 7.51 -19.88 -10.92
N MET A 216 8.42 -20.79 -10.60
CA MET A 216 8.12 -22.19 -10.29
C MET A 216 8.39 -22.50 -8.82
N ILE A 217 9.50 -22.07 -8.30
CA ILE A 217 9.91 -22.12 -6.90
C ILE A 217 10.46 -20.74 -6.55
N SER A 218 10.03 -20.16 -5.44
CA SER A 218 10.59 -18.91 -4.93
C SER A 218 11.89 -19.22 -4.17
N ILE A 219 12.97 -18.52 -4.52
CA ILE A 219 14.24 -18.56 -3.80
C ILE A 219 14.68 -17.13 -3.54
N GLY A 220 14.81 -16.78 -2.27
CA GLY A 220 15.16 -15.44 -1.84
C GLY A 220 16.05 -15.43 -0.60
N ILE A 221 16.48 -14.23 -0.22
CA ILE A 221 17.17 -13.97 1.04
C ILE A 221 16.15 -13.32 1.99
N GLY A 222 15.88 -13.99 3.12
CA GLY A 222 15.03 -13.50 4.18
C GLY A 222 15.81 -13.31 5.49
N THR A 223 15.11 -12.84 6.52
CA THR A 223 15.62 -12.81 7.90
C THR A 223 15.40 -14.16 8.55
N ASP A 224 16.42 -14.72 9.19
CA ASP A 224 16.30 -15.97 9.95
C ASP A 224 15.31 -15.77 11.11
N SER A 225 14.28 -16.61 11.15
CA SER A 225 13.23 -16.46 12.17
C SER A 225 13.73 -16.78 13.60
N LEU A 226 14.79 -17.57 13.79
CA LEU A 226 15.35 -17.85 15.12
C LEU A 226 16.50 -16.92 15.53
N ASP A 227 17.13 -16.24 14.57
CA ASP A 227 18.17 -15.23 14.81
C ASP A 227 17.93 -14.05 13.86
N SER A 228 17.06 -13.14 14.26
CA SER A 228 16.60 -12.02 13.45
C SER A 228 17.69 -11.00 13.07
N GLU A 229 18.94 -11.19 13.52
CA GLU A 229 20.11 -10.46 13.06
C GLU A 229 20.88 -11.18 11.94
N LYS A 230 20.41 -12.36 11.53
CA LYS A 230 20.97 -13.11 10.39
C LYS A 230 20.03 -13.17 9.21
N ARG A 231 20.61 -13.33 8.04
CA ARG A 231 19.88 -13.66 6.83
C ARG A 231 19.98 -15.15 6.54
N ILE A 232 18.92 -15.71 5.98
CA ILE A 232 18.81 -17.09 5.57
C ILE A 232 18.26 -17.17 4.14
N ILE A 233 18.67 -18.19 3.38
CA ILE A 233 18.06 -18.49 2.09
C ILE A 233 16.71 -19.15 2.36
N GLU A 234 15.65 -18.61 1.79
CA GLU A 234 14.30 -19.15 1.85
C GLU A 234 13.93 -19.82 0.52
N ILE A 235 13.38 -21.03 0.59
CA ILE A 235 12.78 -21.77 -0.51
C ILE A 235 11.28 -21.87 -0.21
N ASP A 236 10.45 -21.30 -1.08
CA ASP A 236 9.01 -21.19 -0.85
C ASP A 236 8.21 -21.48 -2.14
N GLN A 237 6.90 -21.59 -2.02
CA GLN A 237 5.99 -21.55 -3.15
C GLN A 237 6.10 -20.21 -3.91
N PRO A 238 5.86 -20.19 -5.24
CA PRO A 238 6.01 -18.98 -6.05
C PRO A 238 4.84 -18.00 -5.83
N GLY A 239 5.08 -16.74 -6.14
CA GLY A 239 3.99 -15.79 -6.38
C GLY A 239 3.32 -16.10 -7.72
N LEU A 240 1.98 -16.16 -7.76
CA LEU A 240 1.19 -16.45 -8.94
C LEU A 240 0.88 -15.17 -9.78
N GLY A 241 0.48 -15.33 -11.03
CA GLY A 241 0.15 -14.23 -11.92
C GLY A 241 -1.23 -13.62 -11.68
N LEU A 242 -2.15 -14.42 -11.17
CA LEU A 242 -3.42 -14.04 -10.58
C LEU A 242 -3.48 -14.67 -9.19
N SER A 243 -4.15 -14.03 -8.22
CA SER A 243 -4.21 -14.57 -6.85
C SER A 243 -4.82 -15.97 -6.80
N ARG A 244 -4.30 -16.80 -5.88
CA ARG A 244 -4.74 -18.19 -5.67
C ARG A 244 -6.27 -18.30 -5.55
N GLU A 245 -6.89 -17.38 -4.84
CA GLU A 245 -8.33 -17.33 -4.55
C GLU A 245 -9.20 -17.22 -5.81
N TYR A 246 -8.62 -16.73 -6.92
CA TYR A 246 -9.25 -16.77 -8.24
C TYR A 246 -8.90 -18.06 -8.99
N LEU A 247 -7.60 -18.40 -9.05
CA LEU A 247 -7.14 -19.55 -9.87
C LEU A 247 -7.75 -20.88 -9.45
N ILE A 248 -7.96 -21.12 -8.14
CA ILE A 248 -8.61 -22.35 -7.63
C ILE A 248 -10.07 -22.52 -8.05
N LYS A 249 -10.72 -21.44 -8.59
CA LYS A 249 -12.06 -21.54 -9.17
C LYS A 249 -12.05 -22.22 -10.55
N GLY A 250 -10.87 -22.38 -11.14
CA GLY A 250 -10.67 -23.08 -12.41
C GLY A 250 -10.89 -22.22 -13.65
N PHE A 251 -10.60 -22.82 -14.79
CA PHE A 251 -10.55 -22.16 -16.09
C PHE A 251 -11.84 -21.41 -16.48
N ASN A 252 -13.00 -21.91 -16.08
CA ASN A 252 -14.32 -21.34 -16.49
C ASN A 252 -14.75 -20.11 -15.64
N ASP A 253 -14.04 -19.75 -14.59
CA ASP A 253 -14.32 -18.55 -13.82
C ASP A 253 -14.08 -17.28 -14.67
N LYS A 254 -14.94 -16.27 -14.54
CA LYS A 254 -14.88 -15.04 -15.36
C LYS A 254 -13.56 -14.26 -15.19
N ASP A 255 -13.03 -14.24 -13.98
CA ASP A 255 -11.81 -13.50 -13.66
C ASP A 255 -10.59 -14.25 -14.20
N VAL A 256 -10.61 -15.60 -14.14
CA VAL A 256 -9.61 -16.48 -14.77
C VAL A 256 -9.64 -16.38 -16.28
N GLN A 257 -10.84 -16.32 -16.90
CA GLN A 257 -11.00 -16.09 -18.33
C GLN A 257 -10.45 -14.73 -18.76
N ALA A 258 -10.66 -13.66 -17.97
CA ALA A 258 -10.06 -12.37 -18.25
C ALA A 258 -8.52 -12.42 -18.22
N TYR A 259 -7.96 -13.17 -17.27
CA TYR A 259 -6.52 -13.39 -17.20
C TYR A 259 -6.00 -14.21 -18.40
N TYR A 260 -6.69 -15.27 -18.79
CA TYR A 260 -6.39 -16.04 -20.00
C TYR A 260 -6.42 -15.16 -21.26
N ASN A 261 -7.45 -14.35 -21.43
CA ASN A 261 -7.56 -13.44 -22.56
C ASN A 261 -6.41 -12.43 -22.58
N TYR A 262 -5.96 -11.96 -21.41
CA TYR A 262 -4.78 -11.10 -21.28
C TYR A 262 -3.51 -11.82 -21.77
N MET A 263 -3.33 -13.11 -21.43
CA MET A 263 -2.21 -13.93 -21.90
C MET A 263 -2.22 -14.06 -23.43
N VAL A 264 -3.37 -14.42 -24.00
CA VAL A 264 -3.55 -14.61 -25.46
C VAL A 264 -3.30 -13.30 -26.21
N GLN A 265 -3.97 -12.20 -25.81
CA GLN A 265 -3.83 -10.92 -26.49
C GLN A 265 -2.39 -10.39 -26.41
N THR A 266 -1.68 -10.62 -25.32
CA THR A 266 -0.27 -10.25 -25.20
C THR A 266 0.60 -11.05 -26.15
N ALA A 267 0.39 -12.36 -26.28
CA ALA A 267 1.14 -13.20 -27.22
C ALA A 267 0.89 -12.77 -28.68
N VAL A 268 -0.37 -12.52 -29.04
CA VAL A 268 -0.76 -12.03 -30.39
C VAL A 268 -0.15 -10.66 -30.67
N PHE A 269 -0.22 -9.73 -29.71
CA PHE A 269 0.39 -8.40 -29.81
C PHE A 269 1.90 -8.47 -30.10
N LEU A 270 2.60 -9.45 -29.54
CA LEU A 270 4.02 -9.66 -29.77
C LEU A 270 4.34 -10.51 -31.02
N GLY A 271 3.35 -10.97 -31.76
CA GLY A 271 3.49 -11.59 -33.08
C GLY A 271 3.12 -13.08 -33.18
N ALA A 272 2.51 -13.70 -32.17
CA ALA A 272 1.98 -15.05 -32.26
C ALA A 272 0.70 -15.07 -33.13
N SER A 273 0.44 -16.20 -33.84
CA SER A 273 -0.89 -16.39 -34.41
C SER A 273 -1.92 -16.62 -33.31
N GLU A 274 -3.15 -16.16 -33.53
CA GLU A 274 -4.20 -16.24 -32.51
C GLU A 274 -4.55 -17.69 -32.16
N GLU A 275 -4.57 -18.59 -33.18
CA GLU A 275 -4.83 -20.02 -32.96
C GLU A 275 -3.78 -20.68 -32.07
N VAL A 276 -2.50 -20.41 -32.34
CA VAL A 276 -1.39 -20.93 -31.53
C VAL A 276 -1.42 -20.33 -30.12
N ALA A 277 -1.63 -19.01 -30.02
CA ALA A 277 -1.69 -18.31 -28.74
C ALA A 277 -2.81 -18.87 -27.85
N LYS A 278 -4.00 -19.16 -28.40
CA LYS A 278 -5.11 -19.75 -27.63
C LYS A 278 -4.74 -21.12 -27.05
N VAL A 279 -4.09 -21.96 -27.80
CA VAL A 279 -3.71 -23.31 -27.32
C VAL A 279 -2.59 -23.21 -26.30
N GLU A 280 -1.48 -22.57 -26.63
CA GLU A 280 -0.28 -22.57 -25.80
C GLU A 280 -0.44 -21.74 -24.52
N MET A 281 -1.19 -20.64 -24.55
CA MET A 281 -1.47 -19.87 -23.34
C MET A 281 -2.46 -20.58 -22.41
N LYS A 282 -3.35 -21.43 -22.97
CA LYS A 282 -4.20 -22.29 -22.15
C LYS A 282 -3.37 -23.31 -21.39
N GLU A 283 -2.44 -24.00 -22.06
CA GLU A 283 -1.52 -24.95 -21.40
C GLU A 283 -0.67 -24.28 -20.32
N ALA A 284 -0.17 -23.08 -20.59
CA ALA A 284 0.58 -22.28 -19.60
C ALA A 284 -0.30 -21.88 -18.41
N LEU A 285 -1.57 -21.54 -18.62
CA LEU A 285 -2.51 -21.27 -17.54
C LEU A 285 -2.88 -22.50 -16.75
N GLU A 286 -3.10 -23.66 -17.40
CA GLU A 286 -3.36 -24.95 -16.73
C GLU A 286 -2.22 -25.33 -15.79
N LEU A 287 -0.97 -25.07 -16.19
CA LEU A 287 0.18 -25.18 -15.29
C LEU A 287 0.02 -24.27 -14.06
N GLU A 288 -0.36 -22.99 -14.26
CA GLU A 288 -0.52 -22.04 -13.15
C GLU A 288 -1.70 -22.41 -12.23
N LEU A 289 -2.81 -22.91 -12.77
CA LEU A 289 -3.94 -23.43 -11.97
C LEU A 289 -3.45 -24.57 -11.04
N LYS A 290 -2.61 -25.45 -11.55
CA LYS A 290 -2.05 -26.54 -10.73
C LYS A 290 -1.08 -26.03 -9.66
N LEU A 291 -0.24 -25.04 -9.97
CA LEU A 291 0.60 -24.38 -8.96
C LEU A 291 -0.26 -23.74 -7.85
N ALA A 292 -1.40 -23.15 -8.22
CA ALA A 292 -2.34 -22.58 -7.24
C ALA A 292 -2.97 -23.65 -6.34
N GLU A 293 -3.36 -24.81 -6.89
CA GLU A 293 -3.92 -25.91 -6.12
C GLU A 293 -2.96 -26.46 -5.06
N ILE A 294 -1.68 -26.68 -5.43
CA ILE A 294 -0.67 -27.23 -4.53
C ILE A 294 -0.05 -26.19 -3.59
N SER A 295 -0.36 -24.90 -3.78
CA SER A 295 0.11 -23.82 -2.91
C SER A 295 -0.70 -23.75 -1.61
N LEU A 296 0.00 -23.52 -0.51
CA LEU A 296 -0.62 -23.30 0.81
C LEU A 296 -1.45 -22.00 0.81
N PRO A 297 -2.72 -22.04 1.25
CA PRO A 297 -3.56 -20.83 1.34
C PRO A 297 -3.05 -19.85 2.39
N ARG A 298 -3.46 -18.58 2.28
CA ARG A 298 -2.99 -17.48 3.15
C ARG A 298 -3.30 -17.72 4.62
N GLU A 299 -4.45 -18.29 4.92
CA GLU A 299 -4.90 -18.61 6.27
C GLU A 299 -3.93 -19.56 6.98
N GLU A 300 -3.43 -20.57 6.28
CA GLU A 300 -2.47 -21.54 6.81
C GLU A 300 -1.05 -20.97 6.94
N ARG A 301 -0.72 -19.93 6.17
CA ARG A 301 0.57 -19.25 6.23
C ARG A 301 0.71 -18.27 7.41
N ARG A 302 -0.33 -18.12 8.22
CA ARG A 302 -0.29 -17.32 9.45
C ARG A 302 0.49 -17.98 10.59
N ASN A 303 0.62 -19.31 10.58
CA ASN A 303 1.44 -20.06 11.54
C ASN A 303 2.92 -20.04 11.13
N LYS A 304 3.70 -19.11 11.70
CA LYS A 304 5.12 -18.92 11.36
C LYS A 304 6.00 -20.10 11.78
N THR A 305 5.64 -20.79 12.86
CA THR A 305 6.35 -22.00 13.29
C THR A 305 6.23 -23.13 12.26
N ALA A 306 5.07 -23.30 11.65
CA ALA A 306 4.87 -24.33 10.62
C ALA A 306 5.65 -24.02 9.32
N LEU A 307 5.98 -22.73 9.08
CA LEU A 307 6.74 -22.29 7.92
C LEU A 307 8.27 -22.27 8.16
N TYR A 308 8.74 -22.64 9.32
CA TYR A 308 10.17 -22.65 9.65
C TYR A 308 10.71 -24.08 9.68
N ASN A 309 11.25 -24.53 8.54
CA ASN A 309 11.74 -25.89 8.33
C ASN A 309 13.17 -25.85 7.78
N THR A 310 14.14 -25.64 8.68
CA THR A 310 15.55 -25.49 8.29
C THR A 310 16.24 -26.82 8.06
N MET A 311 17.04 -26.88 7.00
CA MET A 311 17.90 -28.00 6.67
C MET A 311 19.04 -27.56 5.76
N THR A 312 20.07 -28.39 5.59
CA THR A 312 21.15 -28.09 4.65
C THR A 312 20.68 -28.26 3.21
N ILE A 313 21.29 -27.52 2.26
CA ILE A 313 21.06 -27.71 0.81
C ILE A 313 21.28 -29.17 0.42
N LYS A 314 22.31 -29.82 0.98
CA LYS A 314 22.56 -31.24 0.79
C LYS A 314 21.34 -32.10 1.16
N LYS A 315 20.74 -31.83 2.32
CA LYS A 315 19.56 -32.56 2.78
C LYS A 315 18.35 -32.32 1.87
N VAL A 316 18.13 -31.08 1.44
CA VAL A 316 17.07 -30.73 0.48
C VAL A 316 17.30 -31.50 -0.84
N GLN A 317 18.56 -31.56 -1.35
CA GLN A 317 18.92 -32.23 -2.59
C GLN A 317 18.75 -33.75 -2.47
N GLU A 318 19.02 -34.35 -1.31
CA GLU A 318 18.75 -35.77 -1.05
C GLU A 318 17.25 -36.10 -1.06
N MET A 319 16.41 -35.19 -0.55
CA MET A 319 14.96 -35.34 -0.54
C MET A 319 14.34 -35.17 -1.94
N TYR A 320 14.95 -34.32 -2.78
CA TYR A 320 14.46 -33.96 -4.10
C TYR A 320 15.58 -34.07 -5.16
N PRO A 321 16.08 -35.30 -5.45
CA PRO A 321 17.26 -35.48 -6.29
C PRO A 321 17.07 -35.06 -7.76
N GLU A 322 15.82 -34.98 -8.24
CA GLU A 322 15.49 -34.57 -9.60
C GLU A 322 15.51 -33.03 -9.75
N LEU A 323 15.46 -32.29 -8.64
CA LEU A 323 15.54 -30.84 -8.64
C LEU A 323 16.97 -30.40 -8.36
N PRO A 324 17.71 -29.77 -9.29
CA PRO A 324 19.11 -29.39 -9.10
C PRO A 324 19.21 -28.13 -8.24
N LEU A 325 18.72 -28.21 -6.99
CA LEU A 325 18.53 -27.04 -6.11
C LEU A 325 19.83 -26.35 -5.77
N LEU A 326 20.91 -27.09 -5.50
CA LEU A 326 22.21 -26.46 -5.25
C LEU A 326 22.65 -25.61 -6.46
N LYS A 327 22.59 -26.19 -7.69
CA LYS A 327 22.94 -25.46 -8.91
C LYS A 327 22.06 -24.23 -9.08
N TYR A 328 20.75 -24.37 -8.84
CA TYR A 328 19.80 -23.28 -8.99
C TYR A 328 20.04 -22.15 -7.99
N ILE A 329 20.17 -22.48 -6.70
CA ILE A 329 20.44 -21.51 -5.64
C ILE A 329 21.76 -20.79 -5.90
N THR A 330 22.85 -21.53 -6.14
CA THR A 330 24.17 -20.96 -6.41
C THR A 330 24.15 -20.03 -7.62
N ALA A 331 23.42 -20.39 -8.67
CA ALA A 331 23.35 -19.57 -9.86
C ALA A 331 22.51 -18.30 -9.68
N VAL A 332 21.38 -18.37 -8.95
CA VAL A 332 20.53 -17.19 -8.66
C VAL A 332 21.30 -16.13 -7.85
N PHE A 333 22.21 -16.56 -6.96
CA PHE A 333 23.07 -15.65 -6.17
C PHE A 333 24.46 -15.44 -6.76
N GLY A 334 24.76 -16.08 -7.89
CA GLY A 334 26.09 -16.20 -8.47
C GLY A 334 26.73 -14.93 -9.01
N SER A 335 26.04 -13.76 -9.02
CA SER A 335 26.64 -12.47 -9.39
C SER A 335 27.69 -11.98 -8.40
N VAL A 336 27.73 -12.54 -7.18
CA VAL A 336 28.72 -12.30 -6.13
C VAL A 336 29.04 -13.63 -5.47
N ASP A 337 30.31 -13.98 -5.37
CA ASP A 337 30.71 -15.17 -4.61
C ASP A 337 30.52 -14.93 -3.10
N VAL A 338 29.41 -15.44 -2.57
CA VAL A 338 29.09 -15.42 -1.14
C VAL A 338 29.32 -16.76 -0.46
N GLY A 339 30.05 -17.69 -1.11
CA GLY A 339 30.50 -18.95 -0.54
C GLY A 339 29.37 -19.95 -0.27
N ILE A 340 28.29 -19.97 -1.06
CA ILE A 340 27.20 -20.94 -0.91
C ILE A 340 27.67 -22.33 -1.32
N ASN A 341 27.45 -23.32 -0.46
CA ASN A 341 27.81 -24.71 -0.71
C ASN A 341 26.74 -25.69 -0.15
N GLU A 342 26.95 -26.98 -0.31
CA GLU A 342 25.98 -28.01 0.10
C GLU A 342 25.63 -28.03 1.60
N ASN A 343 26.50 -27.49 2.46
CA ASN A 343 26.27 -27.41 3.90
C ASN A 343 25.53 -26.12 4.32
N GLU A 344 25.23 -25.20 3.40
CA GLU A 344 24.44 -24.01 3.68
C GLU A 344 23.07 -24.39 4.24
N VAL A 345 22.69 -23.79 5.35
CA VAL A 345 21.37 -23.97 5.96
C VAL A 345 20.37 -23.07 5.26
N VAL A 346 19.29 -23.63 4.80
CA VAL A 346 18.18 -22.93 4.14
C VAL A 346 16.87 -23.21 4.87
N ASN A 347 15.91 -22.31 4.79
CA ASN A 347 14.54 -22.55 5.24
C ASN A 347 13.67 -23.00 4.05
N VAL A 348 13.04 -24.18 4.16
CA VAL A 348 12.04 -24.65 3.21
C VAL A 348 10.66 -24.37 3.80
N ALA A 349 10.06 -23.23 3.43
CA ALA A 349 8.84 -22.74 4.07
C ALA A 349 7.66 -23.70 3.91
N VAL A 350 7.48 -24.30 2.74
CA VAL A 350 6.39 -25.24 2.44
C VAL A 350 6.93 -26.52 1.79
N PRO A 351 7.48 -27.48 2.58
CA PRO A 351 8.04 -28.73 2.02
C PRO A 351 7.04 -29.51 1.18
N LYS A 352 5.76 -29.50 1.55
CA LYS A 352 4.69 -30.15 0.78
C LYS A 352 4.57 -29.60 -0.63
N TYR A 353 4.69 -28.26 -0.80
CA TYR A 353 4.67 -27.65 -2.13
C TYR A 353 5.78 -28.21 -3.01
N ILE A 354 7.01 -28.30 -2.49
CA ILE A 354 8.15 -28.83 -3.26
C ILE A 354 7.93 -30.30 -3.66
N THR A 355 7.36 -31.11 -2.76
CA THR A 355 7.02 -32.52 -3.03
C THR A 355 5.97 -32.64 -4.14
N ASP A 356 4.87 -31.88 -4.04
CA ASP A 356 3.79 -31.91 -5.02
C ASP A 356 4.24 -31.30 -6.38
N PHE A 357 5.01 -30.21 -6.33
CA PHE A 357 5.59 -29.59 -7.52
C PHE A 357 6.50 -30.55 -8.29
N ARG A 358 7.39 -31.27 -7.61
CA ARG A 358 8.29 -32.25 -8.23
C ARG A 358 7.52 -33.30 -9.05
N ALA A 359 6.48 -33.88 -8.46
CA ALA A 359 5.63 -34.85 -9.10
C ALA A 359 4.90 -34.30 -10.31
N PHE A 360 4.37 -33.06 -10.16
CA PHE A 360 3.59 -32.40 -11.20
C PHE A 360 4.44 -31.92 -12.38
N ILE A 361 5.56 -31.23 -12.14
CA ILE A 361 6.34 -30.59 -13.20
C ILE A 361 6.91 -31.61 -14.21
N ALA A 362 7.15 -32.85 -13.77
CA ALA A 362 7.59 -33.93 -14.63
C ALA A 362 6.53 -34.35 -15.67
N THR A 363 5.26 -34.01 -15.45
CA THR A 363 4.16 -34.36 -16.37
C THR A 363 3.84 -33.22 -17.37
N VAL A 364 4.41 -32.02 -17.17
CA VAL A 364 4.16 -30.86 -17.99
C VAL A 364 5.17 -30.79 -19.14
N SER A 365 4.69 -30.50 -20.36
CA SER A 365 5.55 -30.36 -21.53
C SER A 365 6.60 -29.24 -21.34
N PRO A 366 7.84 -29.42 -21.85
CA PRO A 366 8.86 -28.38 -21.84
C PRO A 366 8.35 -27.05 -22.43
N ARG A 367 7.49 -27.11 -23.45
CA ARG A 367 6.92 -25.96 -24.13
C ARG A 367 5.97 -25.18 -23.21
N ALA A 368 5.08 -25.85 -22.50
CA ALA A 368 4.18 -25.20 -21.54
C ALA A 368 4.95 -24.57 -20.35
N GLN A 369 5.99 -25.26 -19.85
CA GLN A 369 6.87 -24.73 -18.80
C GLN A 369 7.57 -23.45 -19.25
N ALA A 370 8.14 -23.44 -20.45
CA ALA A 370 8.82 -22.26 -21.00
C ALA A 370 7.84 -21.12 -21.26
N ASN A 371 6.68 -21.40 -21.87
CA ASN A 371 5.65 -20.41 -22.11
C ASN A 371 5.19 -19.74 -20.81
N TYR A 372 4.99 -20.51 -19.75
CA TYR A 372 4.59 -19.95 -18.45
C TYR A 372 5.65 -19.05 -17.85
N ILE A 373 6.91 -19.48 -17.76
CA ILE A 373 7.99 -18.66 -17.17
C ILE A 373 8.19 -17.37 -17.96
N VAL A 374 8.19 -17.43 -19.29
CA VAL A 374 8.36 -16.25 -20.14
C VAL A 374 7.15 -15.32 -20.03
N TRP A 375 5.90 -15.87 -20.10
CA TRP A 375 4.69 -15.11 -19.87
C TRP A 375 4.75 -14.28 -18.59
N ARG A 376 5.12 -14.88 -17.47
CA ARG A 376 5.18 -14.19 -16.18
C ARG A 376 6.16 -13.01 -16.17
N ASN A 377 7.26 -13.11 -16.92
CA ASN A 377 8.21 -12.03 -17.10
C ASN A 377 7.73 -10.98 -18.12
N VAL A 378 7.05 -11.40 -19.19
CA VAL A 378 6.39 -10.49 -20.14
C VAL A 378 5.26 -9.72 -19.45
N LYS A 379 4.41 -10.38 -18.66
CA LYS A 379 3.35 -9.71 -17.85
C LYS A 379 3.91 -8.57 -17.01
N PHE A 380 5.07 -8.74 -16.39
CA PHE A 380 5.76 -7.65 -15.68
C PHE A 380 6.14 -6.50 -16.62
N ALA A 381 6.73 -6.81 -17.77
CA ALA A 381 7.19 -5.83 -18.75
C ALA A 381 6.05 -5.00 -19.36
N MET A 382 4.84 -5.56 -19.52
CA MET A 382 3.67 -4.90 -20.14
C MET A 382 3.34 -3.53 -19.52
N SER A 383 3.71 -3.27 -18.28
CA SER A 383 3.51 -1.98 -17.60
C SER A 383 4.40 -0.86 -18.12
N TYR A 384 5.48 -1.20 -18.81
CA TYR A 384 6.57 -0.31 -19.22
C TYR A 384 6.69 -0.16 -20.73
N LEU A 385 5.75 -0.75 -21.47
CA LEU A 385 5.72 -0.73 -22.94
C LEU A 385 4.84 0.42 -23.48
N ASN A 386 4.59 0.36 -24.79
CA ASN A 386 3.81 1.34 -25.56
C ASN A 386 2.32 1.34 -25.16
N GLU A 387 1.57 2.27 -25.74
CA GLU A 387 0.16 2.48 -25.41
C GLU A 387 -0.69 1.24 -25.70
N GLU A 388 -0.45 0.52 -26.81
CA GLU A 388 -1.19 -0.70 -27.15
C GLU A 388 -1.04 -1.79 -26.07
N ALA A 389 0.17 -2.03 -25.56
CA ALA A 389 0.40 -2.94 -24.45
C ALA A 389 -0.35 -2.52 -23.18
N LEU A 390 -0.40 -1.21 -22.91
CA LEU A 390 -1.13 -0.68 -21.76
C LEU A 390 -2.65 -0.87 -21.91
N GLN A 391 -3.21 -0.73 -23.11
CA GLN A 391 -4.63 -0.96 -23.36
C GLN A 391 -5.01 -2.44 -23.20
N ILE A 392 -4.16 -3.38 -23.64
CA ILE A 392 -4.35 -4.82 -23.39
C ILE A 392 -4.38 -5.11 -21.89
N LYS A 393 -3.44 -4.55 -21.15
CA LYS A 393 -3.42 -4.68 -19.68
C LYS A 393 -4.63 -4.02 -19.02
N LEU A 394 -5.06 -2.87 -19.51
CA LEU A 394 -6.21 -2.14 -18.98
C LEU A 394 -7.52 -2.94 -19.15
N ALA A 395 -7.70 -3.61 -20.29
CA ALA A 395 -8.86 -4.47 -20.52
C ALA A 395 -8.98 -5.58 -19.45
N TYR A 396 -7.87 -6.20 -19.09
CA TYR A 396 -7.79 -7.15 -17.97
C TYR A 396 -8.11 -6.49 -16.62
N ASN A 397 -7.47 -5.36 -16.31
CA ASN A 397 -7.68 -4.63 -15.06
C ASN A 397 -9.12 -4.13 -14.89
N LYS A 398 -9.79 -3.80 -15.99
CA LYS A 398 -11.21 -3.40 -15.98
C LYS A 398 -12.11 -4.50 -15.42
N VAL A 399 -11.85 -5.75 -15.77
CA VAL A 399 -12.60 -6.89 -15.22
C VAL A 399 -12.26 -7.11 -13.75
N LEU A 400 -10.96 -7.16 -13.42
CA LEU A 400 -10.50 -7.55 -12.08
C LEU A 400 -10.74 -6.47 -11.01
N THR A 401 -10.66 -5.19 -11.37
CA THR A 401 -10.67 -4.07 -10.41
C THR A 401 -11.61 -2.92 -10.79
N GLY A 402 -12.24 -2.96 -11.95
CA GLY A 402 -13.11 -1.89 -12.44
C GLY A 402 -12.36 -0.64 -12.93
N LYS A 403 -11.02 -0.64 -13.01
CA LYS A 403 -10.23 0.47 -13.56
C LYS A 403 -10.57 0.66 -15.04
N ALA A 404 -11.08 1.85 -15.41
CA ALA A 404 -11.60 2.11 -16.77
C ALA A 404 -10.61 2.84 -17.69
N GLN A 405 -9.61 3.55 -17.15
CA GLN A 405 -8.63 4.34 -17.90
C GLN A 405 -7.23 4.20 -17.30
N GLU A 406 -6.19 4.44 -18.08
CA GLU A 406 -4.85 4.61 -17.54
C GLU A 406 -4.71 5.96 -16.81
N ALA A 407 -3.87 5.98 -15.77
CA ALA A 407 -3.59 7.22 -15.04
C ALA A 407 -2.88 8.24 -15.95
N PRO A 408 -3.02 9.54 -15.68
CA PRO A 408 -2.21 10.58 -16.34
C PRO A 408 -0.73 10.20 -16.32
N ARG A 409 -0.02 10.41 -17.43
CA ARG A 409 1.36 9.93 -17.59
C ARG A 409 2.27 10.37 -16.45
N TRP A 410 2.20 11.63 -16.05
CA TRP A 410 3.00 12.15 -14.95
C TRP A 410 2.76 11.40 -13.63
N GLU A 411 1.51 11.05 -13.33
CA GLU A 411 1.14 10.34 -12.11
C GLU A 411 1.68 8.92 -12.11
N LYS A 412 1.53 8.21 -13.25
CA LYS A 412 2.12 6.89 -13.45
C LYS A 412 3.64 6.94 -13.27
N CYS A 413 4.31 7.95 -13.84
CA CYS A 413 5.76 8.09 -13.76
C CYS A 413 6.24 8.47 -12.35
N VAL A 414 5.49 9.31 -11.62
CA VAL A 414 5.79 9.59 -10.22
C VAL A 414 5.71 8.31 -9.39
N LYS A 415 4.62 7.55 -9.51
CA LYS A 415 4.42 6.29 -8.77
C LYS A 415 5.50 5.26 -9.08
N SER A 416 5.86 5.10 -10.35
CA SER A 416 6.90 4.17 -10.75
C SER A 416 8.29 4.57 -10.26
N THR A 417 8.64 5.86 -10.34
CA THR A 417 9.93 6.38 -9.86
C THR A 417 10.06 6.28 -8.35
N SER A 418 8.98 6.52 -7.60
CA SER A 418 8.96 6.39 -6.14
C SER A 418 8.74 4.95 -5.63
N GLY A 419 8.58 3.96 -6.52
CA GLY A 419 8.31 2.56 -6.17
C GLY A 419 6.87 2.29 -5.73
N LEU A 420 5.94 3.24 -5.93
CA LEU A 420 4.56 3.17 -5.46
C LEU A 420 3.55 2.70 -6.53
N ASP A 421 4.02 2.10 -7.60
CA ASP A 421 3.20 1.64 -8.74
C ASP A 421 2.58 0.24 -8.55
N GLY A 422 2.70 -0.33 -7.34
CA GLY A 422 2.24 -1.68 -7.01
C GLY A 422 3.22 -2.79 -7.38
N THR A 423 4.45 -2.46 -7.79
CA THR A 423 5.50 -3.44 -8.08
C THR A 423 6.20 -3.98 -6.82
N TYR A 424 5.79 -3.53 -5.63
CA TYR A 424 6.43 -3.84 -4.33
C TYR A 424 7.90 -3.42 -4.21
N LEU A 425 8.44 -2.67 -5.18
CA LEU A 425 9.86 -2.26 -5.15
C LEU A 425 10.20 -1.36 -3.96
N TYR A 426 9.22 -0.69 -3.38
CA TYR A 426 9.44 0.18 -2.21
C TYR A 426 9.76 -0.59 -0.92
N PHE A 427 9.40 -1.87 -0.83
CA PHE A 427 9.76 -2.72 0.32
C PHE A 427 11.21 -3.22 0.27
N TYR A 428 11.90 -3.03 -0.86
CA TYR A 428 13.26 -3.54 -0.99
C TYR A 428 14.29 -2.44 -0.72
N GLU A 429 15.24 -2.76 0.17
CA GLU A 429 16.46 -1.98 0.32
C GLU A 429 17.15 -1.85 -1.05
N GLY A 430 17.73 -0.69 -1.33
CA GLY A 430 18.33 -0.43 -2.62
C GLY A 430 17.35 0.07 -3.70
N SER A 431 16.05 0.12 -3.44
CA SER A 431 15.09 0.83 -4.31
C SER A 431 15.33 2.35 -4.26
N LEU A 432 14.66 3.11 -5.13
CA LEU A 432 14.80 4.57 -5.14
C LEU A 432 14.09 5.28 -3.96
N THR A 433 13.39 4.55 -3.11
CA THR A 433 12.57 5.12 -2.01
C THR A 433 13.37 5.97 -1.04
N ASN A 434 14.61 5.59 -0.72
CA ASN A 434 15.46 6.38 0.19
C ASN A 434 15.92 7.68 -0.47
N ALA A 435 16.30 7.64 -1.74
CA ALA A 435 16.67 8.86 -2.49
C ALA A 435 15.46 9.79 -2.67
N VAL A 436 14.29 9.25 -3.03
CA VAL A 436 13.04 10.01 -3.14
C VAL A 436 12.61 10.56 -1.78
N GLY A 437 12.76 9.76 -0.72
CA GLY A 437 12.51 10.17 0.67
C GLY A 437 13.39 11.34 1.09
N ALA A 438 14.69 11.29 0.76
CA ALA A 438 15.63 12.38 1.02
C ALA A 438 15.25 13.67 0.28
N MET A 439 14.93 13.56 -1.01
CA MET A 439 14.48 14.71 -1.83
C MET A 439 13.19 15.34 -1.26
N TYR A 440 12.24 14.50 -0.80
CA TYR A 440 10.99 14.96 -0.21
C TYR A 440 11.20 15.60 1.15
N ALA A 441 11.94 14.96 2.05
CA ALA A 441 12.18 15.45 3.42
C ALA A 441 12.91 16.80 3.41
N LYS A 442 13.95 16.97 2.60
CA LYS A 442 14.67 18.24 2.44
C LYS A 442 13.78 19.41 2.03
N LYS A 443 12.69 19.17 1.29
CA LYS A 443 11.89 20.23 0.67
C LYS A 443 10.55 20.49 1.34
N HIS A 444 9.93 19.48 1.94
CA HIS A 444 8.51 19.54 2.32
C HIS A 444 8.20 19.19 3.76
N PHE A 445 9.13 18.63 4.51
CA PHE A 445 8.83 18.19 5.88
C PHE A 445 9.26 19.26 6.90
N GLN A 446 8.39 19.52 7.90
CA GLN A 446 8.64 20.45 8.98
C GLN A 446 9.12 19.69 10.23
N PRO A 447 10.28 20.03 10.81
CA PRO A 447 10.84 19.33 11.99
C PRO A 447 9.89 19.27 13.18
N GLU A 448 9.11 20.32 13.42
CA GLU A 448 8.15 20.42 14.53
C GLU A 448 7.07 19.32 14.46
N ALA A 449 6.67 18.92 13.25
CA ALA A 449 5.71 17.83 13.06
C ALA A 449 6.27 16.49 13.55
N LYS A 450 7.60 16.28 13.44
CA LYS A 450 8.26 15.09 13.92
C LYS A 450 8.25 15.04 15.46
N GLU A 451 8.54 16.14 16.13
CA GLU A 451 8.58 16.21 17.60
C GLU A 451 7.21 15.88 18.22
N ILE A 452 6.12 16.43 17.63
CA ILE A 452 4.75 16.13 18.09
C ILE A 452 4.43 14.65 17.85
N ALA A 453 4.80 14.10 16.70
CA ALA A 453 4.55 12.70 16.39
C ALA A 453 5.36 11.76 17.29
N ASP A 454 6.63 12.09 17.60
CA ASP A 454 7.48 11.34 18.54
C ASP A 454 6.82 11.30 19.94
N GLU A 455 6.31 12.43 20.46
CA GLU A 455 5.60 12.47 21.76
C GLU A 455 4.30 11.64 21.72
N MET A 456 3.54 11.71 20.63
CA MET A 456 2.31 10.92 20.49
C MET A 456 2.59 9.42 20.48
N VAL A 457 3.60 8.96 19.74
CA VAL A 457 4.00 7.54 19.68
C VAL A 457 4.36 7.05 21.08
N GLU A 458 5.14 7.82 21.85
CA GLU A 458 5.51 7.45 23.21
C GLU A 458 4.29 7.37 24.12
N ASN A 459 3.38 8.36 24.07
CA ASN A 459 2.16 8.35 24.86
C ASN A 459 1.26 7.16 24.56
N VAL A 460 1.09 6.78 23.28
CA VAL A 460 0.29 5.62 22.88
C VAL A 460 0.94 4.33 23.40
N ARG A 461 2.27 4.19 23.25
CA ARG A 461 3.03 3.04 23.77
C ARG A 461 2.89 2.88 25.28
N GLU A 462 3.01 3.96 26.04
CA GLU A 462 2.86 3.94 27.48
C GLU A 462 1.43 3.54 27.93
N GLU A 463 0.40 3.99 27.21
CA GLU A 463 -0.97 3.54 27.52
C GLU A 463 -1.20 2.09 27.13
N PHE A 464 -0.61 1.59 26.04
CA PHE A 464 -0.64 0.15 25.72
C PHE A 464 0.00 -0.69 26.85
N LYS A 465 1.13 -0.25 27.42
CA LYS A 465 1.78 -0.93 28.54
C LYS A 465 0.87 -0.96 29.79
N LYS A 466 0.18 0.15 30.09
CA LYS A 466 -0.82 0.19 31.17
C LYS A 466 -2.00 -0.75 30.90
N MET A 467 -2.45 -0.82 29.64
CA MET A 467 -3.49 -1.80 29.27
C MET A 467 -3.04 -3.23 29.52
N LEU A 468 -1.79 -3.58 29.19
CA LEU A 468 -1.22 -4.90 29.48
C LEU A 468 -1.23 -5.19 31.00
N ASP A 469 -0.97 -4.21 31.86
CA ASP A 469 -1.02 -4.36 33.31
C ASP A 469 -2.44 -4.64 33.84
N GLU A 470 -3.43 -4.04 33.23
CA GLU A 470 -4.83 -4.17 33.62
C GLU A 470 -5.44 -5.52 33.19
N LEU A 471 -4.82 -6.25 32.25
CA LEU A 471 -5.36 -7.53 31.77
C LEU A 471 -5.43 -8.57 32.87
N THR A 472 -6.65 -9.01 33.18
CA THR A 472 -6.91 -10.04 34.22
C THR A 472 -6.74 -11.46 33.70
N TRP A 473 -6.77 -11.66 32.39
CA TRP A 473 -6.68 -12.97 31.76
C TRP A 473 -5.23 -13.42 31.50
N MET A 474 -4.27 -12.50 31.49
CA MET A 474 -2.85 -12.76 31.27
C MET A 474 -2.14 -13.04 32.60
N ASP A 475 -1.35 -14.12 32.67
CA ASP A 475 -0.54 -14.43 33.83
C ASP A 475 0.63 -13.45 34.00
N PRO A 476 1.22 -13.32 35.22
CA PRO A 476 2.26 -12.34 35.50
C PRO A 476 3.53 -12.52 34.64
N LYS A 477 3.95 -13.76 34.33
CA LYS A 477 5.16 -14.00 33.54
C LYS A 477 5.00 -13.57 32.10
N THR A 478 3.88 -13.96 31.48
CA THR A 478 3.55 -13.54 30.10
C THR A 478 3.42 -12.03 30.04
N LYS A 479 2.76 -11.41 31.03
CA LYS A 479 2.63 -9.96 31.14
C LYS A 479 3.98 -9.24 31.17
N THR A 480 4.91 -9.70 32.00
CA THR A 480 6.28 -9.13 32.07
C THR A 480 7.00 -9.23 30.72
N ARG A 481 6.84 -10.35 30.01
CA ARG A 481 7.43 -10.54 28.66
C ARG A 481 6.77 -9.63 27.63
N ALA A 482 5.45 -9.48 27.68
CA ALA A 482 4.70 -8.58 26.80
C ALA A 482 5.13 -7.12 27.02
N GLN A 483 5.26 -6.66 28.26
CA GLN A 483 5.76 -5.33 28.58
C GLN A 483 7.17 -5.09 28.07
N LYS A 484 8.07 -6.07 28.32
CA LYS A 484 9.43 -5.99 27.79
C LYS A 484 9.43 -5.86 26.27
N LYS A 485 8.58 -6.62 25.57
CA LYS A 485 8.46 -6.52 24.12
C LYS A 485 7.95 -5.14 23.68
N ALA A 486 6.95 -4.57 24.36
CA ALA A 486 6.45 -3.23 24.11
C ALA A 486 7.53 -2.15 24.33
N ASP A 487 8.35 -2.28 25.38
CA ASP A 487 9.50 -1.39 25.64
C ASP A 487 10.57 -1.48 24.53
N GLN A 488 10.74 -2.64 23.93
CA GLN A 488 11.72 -2.91 22.88
C GLN A 488 11.26 -2.47 21.48
N ILE A 489 10.02 -2.05 21.30
CA ILE A 489 9.55 -1.52 20.00
C ILE A 489 10.39 -0.29 19.63
N THR A 490 11.08 -0.34 18.50
CA THR A 490 11.86 0.78 17.97
C THR A 490 11.00 1.63 17.03
N PRO A 491 10.75 2.92 17.34
CA PRO A 491 9.99 3.79 16.46
C PRO A 491 10.89 4.46 15.40
N HIS A 492 10.42 4.52 14.16
CA HIS A 492 11.02 5.25 13.05
C HIS A 492 10.01 6.30 12.56
N ILE A 493 10.20 7.56 13.00
CA ILE A 493 9.23 8.62 12.77
C ILE A 493 9.72 9.58 11.69
N ALA A 494 8.86 9.87 10.71
CA ALA A 494 9.04 10.78 9.59
C ALA A 494 10.18 10.34 8.65
N TYR A 495 11.41 10.49 9.04
CA TYR A 495 12.60 10.09 8.28
C TYR A 495 13.82 9.89 9.19
N ALA A 496 14.73 9.05 8.76
CA ALA A 496 16.04 8.88 9.37
C ALA A 496 16.93 10.08 8.98
N LYS A 497 17.67 10.65 9.95
CA LYS A 497 18.51 11.83 9.71
C LYS A 497 19.60 11.57 8.68
N GLU A 498 20.07 10.35 8.59
CA GLU A 498 21.12 9.88 7.66
C GLU A 498 20.73 10.08 6.19
N ILE A 499 19.43 10.04 5.83
CA ILE A 499 19.03 10.28 4.44
C ILE A 499 19.26 11.74 3.99
N LEU A 500 19.47 12.65 4.92
CA LEU A 500 19.80 14.05 4.62
C LEU A 500 21.31 14.24 4.36
N ASP A 501 22.16 13.25 4.69
CA ASP A 501 23.59 13.27 4.42
C ASP A 501 23.87 12.80 2.97
N ASP A 502 24.28 13.74 2.14
CA ASP A 502 24.54 13.50 0.71
C ASP A 502 25.67 12.50 0.46
N LYS A 503 26.63 12.39 1.38
CA LYS A 503 27.71 11.41 1.29
C LYS A 503 27.18 10.00 1.53
N LEU A 504 26.41 9.79 2.62
CA LEU A 504 25.83 8.49 2.95
C LEU A 504 24.87 8.01 1.86
N ILE A 505 24.06 8.91 1.30
CA ILE A 505 23.16 8.59 0.17
C ILE A 505 23.96 8.19 -1.06
N ASN A 506 25.02 8.91 -1.41
CA ASN A 506 25.87 8.56 -2.55
C ASN A 506 26.58 7.21 -2.37
N GLU A 507 27.09 6.91 -1.17
CA GLU A 507 27.71 5.63 -0.83
C GLU A 507 26.71 4.47 -0.92
N PHE A 508 25.49 4.66 -0.42
CA PHE A 508 24.43 3.63 -0.48
C PHE A 508 24.05 3.26 -1.91
N TYR A 509 24.01 4.23 -2.82
CA TYR A 509 23.66 4.00 -4.22
C TYR A 509 24.87 3.87 -5.14
N GLU A 510 26.05 3.57 -4.59
CA GLU A 510 27.24 3.36 -5.40
C GLU A 510 27.02 2.20 -6.39
N GLY A 511 27.34 2.45 -7.67
CA GLY A 511 27.13 1.50 -8.77
C GLY A 511 25.73 1.52 -9.38
N MET A 512 24.78 2.30 -8.83
CA MET A 512 23.49 2.52 -9.51
C MET A 512 23.66 3.55 -10.63
N ASN A 513 23.28 3.17 -11.84
CA ASN A 513 23.27 4.07 -12.98
C ASN A 513 21.98 3.88 -13.80
N LEU A 514 21.10 4.88 -13.77
CA LEU A 514 19.89 4.95 -14.58
C LEU A 514 20.11 6.05 -15.64
N GLU A 515 20.00 5.68 -16.91
CA GLU A 515 20.35 6.50 -18.05
C GLU A 515 19.13 7.10 -18.74
N GLN A 516 19.32 8.07 -19.62
CA GLN A 516 18.24 8.65 -20.42
C GLN A 516 18.10 7.91 -21.77
N ASP A 517 18.02 6.55 -21.72
CA ASP A 517 17.96 5.71 -22.92
C ASP A 517 16.61 5.00 -23.08
N SER A 518 16.25 4.14 -22.12
CA SER A 518 15.05 3.33 -22.19
C SER A 518 14.41 3.16 -20.81
N TYR A 519 13.10 3.40 -20.75
CA TYR A 519 12.34 3.23 -19.53
C TYR A 519 12.36 1.79 -19.03
N LEU A 520 12.09 0.79 -19.91
CA LEU A 520 12.12 -0.63 -19.55
C LEU A 520 13.53 -1.05 -19.07
N ASN A 521 14.58 -0.59 -19.73
CA ASN A 521 15.96 -0.93 -19.34
C ASN A 521 16.30 -0.34 -17.97
N ASN A 522 15.84 0.87 -17.65
CA ASN A 522 16.05 1.48 -16.33
C ASN A 522 15.35 0.69 -15.22
N ILE A 523 14.14 0.20 -15.45
CA ILE A 523 13.45 -0.70 -14.50
C ILE A 523 14.27 -1.98 -14.27
N ILE A 524 14.84 -2.56 -15.33
CA ILE A 524 15.66 -3.78 -15.23
C ILE A 524 16.97 -3.47 -14.50
N ARG A 525 17.65 -2.34 -14.79
CA ARG A 525 18.85 -1.90 -14.08
C ARG A 525 18.61 -1.72 -12.59
N LEU A 526 17.49 -1.07 -12.23
CA LEU A 526 17.07 -0.91 -10.83
C LEU A 526 16.87 -2.27 -10.14
N LYS A 527 16.19 -3.20 -10.78
CA LYS A 527 15.98 -4.56 -10.23
C LYS A 527 17.30 -5.32 -10.05
N LYS A 528 18.20 -5.24 -11.02
CA LYS A 528 19.54 -5.83 -10.89
C LYS A 528 20.32 -5.23 -9.72
N PHE A 529 20.26 -3.92 -9.53
CA PHE A 529 20.90 -3.26 -8.41
C PHE A 529 20.35 -3.74 -7.06
N ILE A 530 19.02 -3.82 -6.93
CA ILE A 530 18.36 -4.32 -5.71
C ILE A 530 18.78 -5.77 -5.43
N SER A 531 18.70 -6.65 -6.43
CA SER A 531 19.09 -8.06 -6.27
C SER A 531 20.55 -8.20 -5.82
N LEU A 532 21.46 -7.46 -6.46
CA LEU A 532 22.87 -7.44 -6.11
C LEU A 532 23.11 -6.91 -4.68
N TYR A 533 22.35 -5.91 -4.26
CA TYR A 533 22.44 -5.38 -2.91
C TYR A 533 22.14 -6.47 -1.87
N TYR A 534 21.02 -7.20 -2.01
CA TYR A 534 20.66 -8.27 -1.08
C TYR A 534 21.69 -9.41 -1.04
N VAL A 535 22.25 -9.79 -2.19
CA VAL A 535 23.29 -10.82 -2.24
C VAL A 535 24.56 -10.35 -1.51
N LYS A 536 24.99 -9.11 -1.66
CA LYS A 536 26.13 -8.54 -0.93
C LYS A 536 25.91 -8.50 0.58
N GLU A 537 24.69 -8.20 1.01
CA GLU A 537 24.32 -8.13 2.43
C GLU A 537 24.11 -9.52 3.08
N PHE A 538 24.06 -10.61 2.30
CA PHE A 538 23.68 -11.95 2.77
C PHE A 538 24.50 -12.42 3.98
N ARG A 539 25.81 -12.17 4.01
CA ARG A 539 26.70 -12.57 5.11
C ARG A 539 26.85 -11.52 6.22
N GLN A 540 26.25 -10.35 6.04
CA GLN A 540 26.30 -9.29 7.04
C GLN A 540 25.21 -9.49 8.09
N ARG A 541 25.51 -9.13 9.34
CA ARG A 541 24.46 -9.06 10.39
C ARG A 541 23.49 -7.91 10.07
N ILE A 542 22.24 -8.15 10.37
CA ILE A 542 21.19 -7.14 10.20
C ILE A 542 21.30 -6.12 11.34
N ASP A 543 21.49 -4.86 10.98
CA ASP A 543 21.32 -3.74 11.89
C ASP A 543 19.86 -3.27 11.87
N LYS A 544 19.08 -3.64 12.89
CA LYS A 544 17.65 -3.33 13.00
C LYS A 544 17.34 -1.83 13.14
N LYS A 545 18.34 -1.00 13.41
CA LYS A 545 18.22 0.45 13.48
C LYS A 545 18.75 1.16 12.24
N SER A 546 19.14 0.39 11.22
CA SER A 546 19.70 0.93 10.00
C SER A 546 18.70 1.86 9.28
N TRP A 547 19.16 3.04 8.96
CA TRP A 547 18.40 3.98 8.13
C TRP A 547 18.12 3.43 6.71
N LYS A 548 18.88 2.45 6.26
CA LYS A 548 18.77 1.85 4.92
C LYS A 548 17.41 1.18 4.71
N THR A 549 16.87 0.55 5.75
CA THR A 549 15.53 -0.09 5.75
C THR A 549 14.40 0.90 6.02
N HIS A 550 14.68 2.04 6.64
CA HIS A 550 13.69 3.01 7.10
C HIS A 550 13.78 4.38 6.42
N GLY A 551 14.56 4.50 5.35
CA GLY A 551 14.76 5.77 4.62
C GLY A 551 13.60 6.21 3.73
N GLY A 552 12.60 5.38 3.51
CA GLY A 552 11.43 5.66 2.67
C GLY A 552 10.48 6.69 3.27
N ALA A 553 10.82 7.98 3.24
CA ALA A 553 10.02 9.03 3.86
C ALA A 553 8.79 9.47 3.04
N ALA A 554 8.80 9.32 1.71
CA ALA A 554 7.73 9.78 0.82
C ALA A 554 6.68 8.67 0.59
N ILE A 555 6.10 8.14 1.65
CA ILE A 555 5.11 7.05 1.63
C ILE A 555 3.91 7.45 2.48
N VAL A 556 2.67 7.23 1.97
CA VAL A 556 1.42 7.39 2.72
C VAL A 556 0.97 6.02 3.20
N ASN A 557 1.61 5.55 4.23
CA ASN A 557 1.30 4.32 4.97
C ASN A 557 2.07 4.33 6.29
N ALA A 558 1.80 3.33 7.16
CA ALA A 558 2.58 3.00 8.35
C ALA A 558 2.87 1.50 8.36
N PHE A 559 3.83 1.05 9.18
CA PHE A 559 4.28 -0.33 9.17
C PHE A 559 4.76 -0.80 10.54
N TYR A 560 4.46 -2.05 10.87
CA TYR A 560 5.16 -2.82 11.90
C TYR A 560 6.02 -3.89 11.25
N ASN A 561 7.30 -3.97 11.61
CA ASN A 561 8.21 -5.04 11.19
C ASN A 561 8.42 -6.05 12.32
N PRO A 562 7.85 -7.27 12.22
CA PRO A 562 7.95 -8.25 13.30
C PRO A 562 9.35 -8.82 13.51
N SER A 563 10.24 -8.80 12.51
CA SER A 563 11.62 -9.30 12.64
C SER A 563 12.55 -8.30 13.32
N GLU A 564 12.18 -7.04 13.30
CA GLU A 564 12.91 -5.95 13.97
C GLU A 564 12.26 -5.53 15.28
N ASN A 565 10.98 -5.85 15.47
CA ASN A 565 10.11 -5.28 16.49
C ASN A 565 10.13 -3.75 16.41
N SER A 566 9.87 -3.22 15.23
CA SER A 566 9.91 -1.78 14.94
C SER A 566 8.61 -1.30 14.33
N ILE A 567 8.28 -0.02 14.55
CA ILE A 567 7.16 0.69 13.91
C ILE A 567 7.70 1.85 13.08
N GLN A 568 7.09 2.09 11.91
CA GLN A 568 7.52 3.16 11.02
C GLN A 568 6.33 4.02 10.58
N PHE A 569 6.48 5.35 10.69
CA PHE A 569 5.53 6.36 10.24
C PHE A 569 6.24 7.31 9.29
N PRO A 570 6.29 7.04 7.98
CA PRO A 570 6.95 7.91 7.01
C PRO A 570 6.37 9.33 6.99
N ALA A 571 7.19 10.32 6.62
CA ALA A 571 6.78 11.73 6.57
C ALA A 571 5.54 11.97 5.66
N GLY A 572 5.32 11.11 4.67
CA GLY A 572 4.19 11.21 3.76
C GLY A 572 2.82 10.97 4.40
N ILE A 573 2.72 10.17 5.47
CA ILE A 573 1.45 9.96 6.19
C ILE A 573 1.18 11.06 7.22
N LEU A 574 2.21 11.79 7.65
CA LEU A 574 2.07 12.88 8.62
C LEU A 574 1.53 14.17 7.95
N ASP A 575 0.40 14.05 7.25
CA ASP A 575 -0.31 15.14 6.54
C ASP A 575 -1.82 14.83 6.48
N GLY A 576 -2.61 15.79 6.02
CA GLY A 576 -4.04 15.63 5.74
C GLY A 576 -4.87 15.27 6.96
N VAL A 577 -5.75 14.27 6.77
CA VAL A 577 -6.67 13.81 7.83
C VAL A 577 -5.92 13.12 8.98
N PHE A 578 -4.73 12.56 8.73
CA PHE A 578 -3.97 11.82 9.73
C PHE A 578 -3.31 12.76 10.74
N PHE A 579 -2.64 13.81 10.27
CA PHE A 579 -1.85 14.68 11.13
C PHE A 579 -1.78 16.12 10.62
N LYS A 580 -1.91 17.08 11.53
CA LYS A 580 -1.58 18.51 11.34
C LYS A 580 -1.11 19.09 12.66
N ALA A 581 0.01 19.82 12.66
CA ALA A 581 0.54 20.44 13.87
C ALA A 581 -0.30 21.63 14.41
N ASP A 582 -1.15 22.24 13.56
CA ASP A 582 -1.94 23.43 13.86
C ASP A 582 -3.40 23.15 14.25
N ARG A 583 -3.76 21.88 14.54
CA ARG A 583 -5.10 21.47 14.98
C ARG A 583 -5.06 20.82 16.38
N PRO A 584 -6.21 20.72 17.09
CA PRO A 584 -6.28 20.10 18.41
C PRO A 584 -5.78 18.65 18.41
N LEU A 585 -5.20 18.22 19.54
CA LEU A 585 -4.62 16.88 19.68
C LEU A 585 -5.66 15.77 19.59
N TYR A 586 -6.91 15.97 20.05
CA TYR A 586 -7.96 14.96 19.84
C TYR A 586 -8.15 14.57 18.36
N MET A 587 -7.94 15.51 17.42
CA MET A 587 -7.95 15.22 16.00
C MET A 587 -6.73 14.39 15.56
N ASN A 588 -5.56 14.66 16.14
CA ASN A 588 -4.35 13.93 15.82
C ASN A 588 -4.35 12.54 16.48
N TYR A 589 -4.86 12.41 17.71
CA TYR A 589 -5.02 11.10 18.37
C TYR A 589 -6.08 10.25 17.67
N GLY A 590 -7.19 10.82 17.19
CA GLY A 590 -8.14 10.13 16.34
C GLY A 590 -7.55 9.70 15.00
N GLY A 591 -6.78 10.58 14.33
CA GLY A 591 -6.13 10.31 13.05
C GLY A 591 -4.88 9.42 13.20
N ILE A 592 -3.70 10.04 13.27
CA ILE A 592 -2.43 9.29 13.32
C ILE A 592 -2.27 8.48 14.62
N GLY A 593 -2.85 8.92 15.74
CA GLY A 593 -2.77 8.18 17.01
C GLY A 593 -3.44 6.81 16.92
N PHE A 594 -4.58 6.70 16.23
CA PHE A 594 -5.21 5.41 15.92
C PHE A 594 -4.27 4.52 15.09
N VAL A 595 -3.62 5.08 14.07
CA VAL A 595 -2.64 4.33 13.25
C VAL A 595 -1.43 3.91 14.10
N VAL A 596 -0.94 4.76 15.00
CA VAL A 596 0.17 4.42 15.93
C VAL A 596 -0.19 3.23 16.81
N GLY A 597 -1.37 3.25 17.42
CA GLY A 597 -1.84 2.12 18.24
C GLY A 597 -2.05 0.85 17.41
N HIS A 598 -2.55 0.98 16.17
CA HIS A 598 -2.66 -0.13 15.22
C HIS A 598 -1.29 -0.80 14.98
N GLU A 599 -0.24 -0.03 14.68
CA GLU A 599 1.10 -0.59 14.45
C GLU A 599 1.72 -1.19 15.72
N ILE A 600 1.52 -0.58 16.89
CA ILE A 600 1.96 -1.16 18.17
C ILE A 600 1.25 -2.50 18.42
N THR A 601 -0.07 -2.55 18.18
CA THR A 601 -0.87 -3.76 18.38
C THR A 601 -0.46 -4.88 17.42
N HIS A 602 0.05 -4.59 16.21
CA HIS A 602 0.62 -5.60 15.33
C HIS A 602 1.75 -6.41 15.95
N GLY A 603 2.50 -5.84 16.90
CA GLY A 603 3.46 -6.58 17.72
C GLY A 603 2.82 -7.73 18.51
N PHE A 604 1.53 -7.70 18.72
CA PHE A 604 0.76 -8.58 19.60
C PHE A 604 -0.45 -9.21 18.90
N ASP A 605 -0.59 -9.07 17.59
CA ASP A 605 -1.59 -9.76 16.78
C ASP A 605 -1.26 -11.26 16.63
N ASP A 606 -2.02 -12.01 15.86
CA ASP A 606 -1.85 -13.46 15.69
C ASP A 606 -0.50 -13.86 15.07
N GLN A 607 0.16 -12.97 14.33
CA GLN A 607 1.49 -13.21 13.75
C GLN A 607 2.60 -12.56 14.58
N GLY A 608 2.44 -11.29 15.00
CA GLY A 608 3.42 -10.61 15.83
C GLY A 608 3.62 -11.29 17.18
N SER A 609 2.55 -11.83 17.78
CA SER A 609 2.62 -12.57 19.06
C SER A 609 3.44 -13.86 19.02
N GLN A 610 3.83 -14.35 17.84
CA GLN A 610 4.72 -15.51 17.69
C GLN A 610 6.20 -15.14 17.78
N LYS A 611 6.54 -13.85 17.84
CA LYS A 611 7.91 -13.36 17.95
C LYS A 611 8.11 -12.60 19.28
N ASP A 612 9.31 -12.72 19.81
CA ASP A 612 9.71 -11.98 21.03
C ASP A 612 10.07 -10.51 20.76
N GLY A 613 10.53 -9.80 21.78
CA GLY A 613 10.95 -8.40 21.67
C GLY A 613 12.21 -8.18 20.83
N ASP A 614 12.97 -9.21 20.59
CA ASP A 614 14.15 -9.18 19.72
C ASP A 614 13.81 -9.59 18.28
N GLY A 615 12.53 -9.89 17.99
CA GLY A 615 12.04 -10.29 16.67
C GLY A 615 12.27 -11.75 16.30
N ASN A 616 12.67 -12.58 17.27
CA ASN A 616 12.91 -14.00 17.09
C ASN A 616 11.60 -14.79 17.25
N LEU A 617 11.43 -15.84 16.46
CA LEU A 617 10.31 -16.79 16.56
C LEU A 617 10.47 -17.64 17.81
N VAL A 618 9.84 -17.23 18.90
CA VAL A 618 9.91 -17.87 20.22
C VAL A 618 8.52 -17.96 20.83
N ASP A 619 8.15 -19.13 21.33
CA ASP A 619 6.93 -19.26 22.14
C ASP A 619 7.16 -18.70 23.56
N TRP A 620 6.91 -17.43 23.72
CA TRP A 620 7.09 -16.69 24.99
C TRP A 620 5.86 -16.70 25.89
N TRP A 621 4.80 -17.40 25.50
CA TRP A 621 3.55 -17.50 26.21
C TRP A 621 3.57 -18.62 27.29
N GLU A 622 2.97 -18.36 28.43
CA GLU A 622 2.56 -19.46 29.31
C GLU A 622 1.33 -20.16 28.67
N PRO A 623 1.28 -21.50 28.66
CA PRO A 623 0.27 -22.25 27.88
C PRO A 623 -1.19 -21.84 28.14
N LYS A 624 -1.57 -21.60 29.40
CA LYS A 624 -2.93 -21.18 29.76
C LYS A 624 -3.29 -19.80 29.22
N THR A 625 -2.32 -18.89 29.23
CA THR A 625 -2.50 -17.54 28.68
C THR A 625 -2.61 -17.58 27.17
N LYS A 626 -1.80 -18.40 26.51
CA LYS A 626 -1.91 -18.63 25.05
C LYS A 626 -3.28 -19.14 24.63
N THR A 627 -3.86 -20.10 25.37
CA THR A 627 -5.19 -20.62 25.12
C THR A 627 -6.24 -19.49 25.22
N LYS A 628 -6.17 -18.66 26.27
CA LYS A 628 -7.09 -17.51 26.41
C LYS A 628 -6.93 -16.46 25.32
N TYR A 629 -5.69 -16.20 24.87
CA TYR A 629 -5.43 -15.32 23.73
C TYR A 629 -6.14 -15.85 22.47
N LEU A 630 -6.01 -17.15 22.17
CA LEU A 630 -6.66 -17.79 21.02
C LEU A 630 -8.20 -17.73 21.11
N GLU A 631 -8.77 -17.92 22.31
CA GLU A 631 -10.22 -17.76 22.54
C GLU A 631 -10.69 -16.33 22.25
N LYS A 632 -9.90 -15.32 22.67
CA LYS A 632 -10.20 -13.90 22.41
C LYS A 632 -10.06 -13.55 20.93
N SER A 633 -9.00 -14.03 20.27
CA SER A 633 -8.81 -13.86 18.83
C SER A 633 -9.93 -14.51 18.04
N LYS A 634 -10.42 -15.66 18.48
CA LYS A 634 -11.59 -16.33 17.88
C LYS A 634 -12.86 -15.45 17.89
N CYS A 635 -13.06 -14.65 18.96
CA CYS A 635 -14.18 -13.69 18.98
C CYS A 635 -14.08 -12.69 17.82
N ILE A 636 -12.89 -12.13 17.55
CA ILE A 636 -12.65 -11.23 16.43
C ILE A 636 -12.85 -11.93 15.08
N ILE A 637 -12.32 -13.16 14.94
CA ILE A 637 -12.49 -13.95 13.70
C ILE A 637 -13.97 -14.17 13.40
N GLU A 638 -14.76 -14.58 14.40
CA GLU A 638 -16.20 -14.83 14.26
C GLU A 638 -16.97 -13.53 13.97
N GLN A 639 -16.67 -12.43 14.67
CA GLN A 639 -17.33 -11.15 14.46
C GLN A 639 -17.15 -10.68 13.01
N TYR A 640 -15.90 -10.61 12.54
CA TYR A 640 -15.63 -10.10 11.20
C TYR A 640 -15.99 -11.09 10.09
N GLY A 641 -15.94 -12.40 10.36
CA GLY A 641 -16.41 -13.43 9.43
C GLY A 641 -17.94 -13.40 9.18
N ASN A 642 -18.69 -12.73 10.05
CA ASN A 642 -20.12 -12.49 9.87
C ASN A 642 -20.45 -11.19 9.12
N TYR A 643 -19.46 -10.32 8.88
CA TYR A 643 -19.67 -9.13 8.08
C TYR A 643 -19.72 -9.47 6.59
N THR A 644 -20.66 -8.85 5.89
CA THR A 644 -20.90 -9.07 4.47
C THR A 644 -20.86 -7.76 3.69
N VAL A 645 -20.50 -7.87 2.42
CA VAL A 645 -20.64 -6.79 1.44
C VAL A 645 -21.42 -7.31 0.23
N GLU A 646 -22.22 -6.43 -0.36
CA GLU A 646 -22.93 -6.71 -1.62
C GLU A 646 -22.12 -6.21 -2.79
N VAL A 647 -21.82 -7.09 -3.75
CA VAL A 647 -21.06 -6.75 -4.96
C VAL A 647 -21.76 -7.37 -6.16
N ASP A 648 -22.30 -6.53 -7.05
CA ASP A 648 -22.97 -6.96 -8.30
C ASP A 648 -24.08 -8.04 -8.05
N GLY A 649 -24.79 -7.94 -6.93
CA GLY A 649 -25.84 -8.88 -6.52
C GLY A 649 -25.33 -10.19 -5.89
N GLU A 650 -24.04 -10.28 -5.59
CA GLU A 650 -23.41 -11.37 -4.83
C GLU A 650 -23.09 -10.89 -3.40
N THR A 651 -23.56 -11.62 -2.39
CA THR A 651 -23.20 -11.40 -0.98
C THR A 651 -21.87 -12.08 -0.68
N LEU A 652 -20.86 -11.32 -0.31
CA LEU A 652 -19.52 -11.81 0.02
C LEU A 652 -19.24 -11.62 1.51
N ASN A 653 -18.87 -12.70 2.21
CA ASN A 653 -18.39 -12.62 3.58
C ASN A 653 -16.94 -12.20 3.65
N VAL A 654 -16.61 -11.38 4.65
CA VAL A 654 -15.22 -11.08 5.00
C VAL A 654 -14.56 -12.37 5.53
N ASN A 655 -13.33 -12.64 5.09
CA ASN A 655 -12.56 -13.76 5.59
C ASN A 655 -11.93 -13.39 6.96
N GLY A 656 -12.66 -13.71 8.06
CA GLY A 656 -12.23 -13.35 9.42
C GLY A 656 -10.87 -13.96 9.82
N ILE A 657 -10.49 -15.12 9.26
CA ILE A 657 -9.17 -15.73 9.51
C ILE A 657 -8.07 -14.94 8.80
N ASN A 658 -8.29 -14.59 7.53
CA ASN A 658 -7.30 -13.82 6.78
C ASN A 658 -7.11 -12.41 7.34
N THR A 659 -8.20 -11.79 7.82
CA THR A 659 -8.21 -10.40 8.29
C THR A 659 -7.96 -10.24 9.80
N GLN A 660 -7.81 -11.32 10.58
CA GLN A 660 -7.76 -11.25 12.05
C GLN A 660 -6.65 -10.34 12.59
N GLY A 661 -5.46 -10.35 12.00
CA GLY A 661 -4.34 -9.51 12.48
C GLY A 661 -4.67 -8.02 12.37
N GLU A 662 -5.16 -7.60 11.22
CA GLU A 662 -5.60 -6.22 10.97
C GLU A 662 -6.76 -5.81 11.88
N ASN A 663 -7.72 -6.73 12.08
CA ASN A 663 -8.87 -6.47 12.93
C ASN A 663 -8.48 -6.39 14.42
N ILE A 664 -7.54 -7.21 14.89
CA ILE A 664 -6.98 -7.12 16.24
C ILE A 664 -6.26 -5.78 16.41
N ALA A 665 -5.46 -5.39 15.41
CA ALA A 665 -4.71 -4.13 15.41
C ALA A 665 -5.64 -2.90 15.45
N ASP A 666 -6.73 -2.89 14.66
CA ASP A 666 -7.72 -1.81 14.69
C ASP A 666 -8.43 -1.71 16.05
N ASN A 667 -8.82 -2.86 16.65
CA ASN A 667 -9.48 -2.89 17.95
C ASN A 667 -8.58 -2.44 19.11
N GLY A 668 -7.29 -2.78 19.07
CA GLY A 668 -6.30 -2.30 20.03
C GLY A 668 -5.99 -0.82 19.82
N GLY A 669 -5.70 -0.45 18.59
CA GLY A 669 -5.22 0.88 18.23
C GLY A 669 -6.15 2.02 18.61
N ILE A 670 -7.46 1.88 18.37
CA ILE A 670 -8.41 2.93 18.77
C ILE A 670 -8.52 3.06 20.29
N LYS A 671 -8.45 1.95 21.02
CA LYS A 671 -8.47 1.95 22.49
C LYS A 671 -7.23 2.63 23.05
N GLU A 672 -6.06 2.33 22.50
CA GLU A 672 -4.79 2.97 22.85
C GLU A 672 -4.81 4.48 22.58
N ALA A 673 -5.27 4.88 21.41
CA ALA A 673 -5.36 6.28 21.01
C ALA A 673 -6.28 7.10 21.91
N LEU A 674 -7.46 6.57 22.28
CA LEU A 674 -8.38 7.22 23.20
C LEU A 674 -7.75 7.39 24.58
N ARG A 675 -7.14 6.34 25.15
CA ARG A 675 -6.50 6.40 26.46
C ARG A 675 -5.31 7.36 26.48
N ALA A 676 -4.52 7.37 25.40
CA ALA A 676 -3.41 8.31 25.24
C ALA A 676 -3.90 9.76 25.20
N TYR A 677 -4.95 10.06 24.47
CA TYR A 677 -5.59 11.38 24.49
C TYR A 677 -6.10 11.74 25.90
N GLU A 678 -6.77 10.82 26.58
CA GLU A 678 -7.24 11.05 27.96
C GLU A 678 -6.09 11.32 28.93
N SER A 679 -4.92 10.70 28.72
CA SER A 679 -3.72 10.99 29.55
C SER A 679 -3.24 12.43 29.34
N VAL A 680 -3.30 12.94 28.10
CA VAL A 680 -2.99 14.33 27.77
C VAL A 680 -3.99 15.28 28.45
N VAL A 681 -5.28 14.97 28.39
CA VAL A 681 -6.32 15.77 29.07
C VAL A 681 -6.13 15.78 30.58
N ARG A 682 -5.77 14.64 31.18
CA ARG A 682 -5.42 14.59 32.64
C ARG A 682 -4.24 15.49 33.00
N LYS A 683 -3.26 15.61 32.10
CA LYS A 683 -2.02 16.39 32.32
C LYS A 683 -2.20 17.88 32.07
N TYR A 684 -2.89 18.24 30.98
CA TYR A 684 -2.94 19.62 30.48
C TYR A 684 -4.31 20.27 30.54
N GLY A 685 -5.34 19.53 30.89
CA GLY A 685 -6.75 19.94 30.81
C GLY A 685 -7.38 19.76 29.42
N PRO A 686 -8.71 19.96 29.31
CA PRO A 686 -9.42 19.76 28.05
C PRO A 686 -9.10 20.88 27.04
N GLU A 687 -8.89 20.48 25.79
CA GLU A 687 -8.67 21.41 24.69
C GLU A 687 -9.97 22.11 24.26
N PRO A 688 -9.88 23.27 23.56
CA PRO A 688 -11.04 23.90 22.91
C PRO A 688 -11.64 22.98 21.84
N ILE A 689 -12.98 23.01 21.67
CA ILE A 689 -13.71 22.27 20.64
C ILE A 689 -13.67 22.97 19.28
N LEU A 690 -13.98 22.23 18.20
CA LEU A 690 -14.08 22.79 16.86
C LEU A 690 -15.32 23.67 16.69
N PRO A 691 -15.25 24.73 15.87
CA PRO A 691 -16.39 25.62 15.61
C PRO A 691 -17.46 24.92 14.77
N GLY A 692 -18.73 25.24 15.04
CA GLY A 692 -19.88 24.85 14.22
C GLY A 692 -20.36 23.40 14.35
N LEU A 693 -19.70 22.53 15.11
CA LEU A 693 -20.03 21.11 15.19
C LEU A 693 -20.80 20.70 16.46
N GLY A 694 -20.59 21.36 17.60
CA GLY A 694 -21.30 21.09 18.86
C GLY A 694 -21.00 19.73 19.50
N TYR A 695 -19.90 19.05 19.10
CA TYR A 695 -19.44 17.79 19.67
C TYR A 695 -18.38 18.01 20.74
N SER A 696 -18.32 17.08 21.72
CA SER A 696 -17.26 17.04 22.72
C SER A 696 -15.93 16.61 22.09
N GLN A 697 -14.81 16.85 22.79
CA GLN A 697 -13.48 16.46 22.33
C GLN A 697 -13.38 14.95 22.04
N ARG A 698 -14.01 14.09 22.87
CA ARG A 698 -14.03 12.64 22.64
C ARG A 698 -14.87 12.26 21.41
N GLN A 699 -16.03 12.89 21.22
CA GLN A 699 -16.82 12.69 19.99
C GLN A 699 -16.06 13.14 18.74
N LEU A 700 -15.31 14.25 18.81
CA LEU A 700 -14.45 14.73 17.72
C LEU A 700 -13.26 13.80 17.47
N LEU A 701 -12.72 13.12 18.50
CA LEU A 701 -11.72 12.06 18.34
C LEU A 701 -12.29 10.87 17.54
N TRP A 702 -13.49 10.39 17.89
CA TRP A 702 -14.15 9.31 17.16
C TRP A 702 -14.43 9.68 15.70
N LEU A 703 -14.88 10.91 15.45
CA LEU A 703 -15.10 11.40 14.09
C LEU A 703 -13.78 11.47 13.29
N SER A 704 -12.71 11.99 13.90
CA SER A 704 -11.39 12.03 13.26
C SER A 704 -10.86 10.62 12.96
N ALA A 705 -11.07 9.67 13.86
CA ALA A 705 -10.66 8.27 13.66
C ALA A 705 -11.43 7.62 12.50
N ALA A 706 -12.74 7.83 12.41
CA ALA A 706 -13.54 7.35 11.28
C ALA A 706 -13.14 8.03 9.96
N SER A 707 -12.86 9.34 9.98
CA SER A 707 -12.46 10.12 8.79
C SER A 707 -11.22 9.57 8.08
N ALA A 708 -10.29 8.93 8.82
CA ALA A 708 -9.14 8.26 8.24
C ALA A 708 -9.54 7.14 7.24
N TRP A 709 -10.70 6.55 7.41
CA TRP A 709 -11.20 5.42 6.63
C TRP A 709 -12.26 5.77 5.59
N CYS A 710 -12.75 7.02 5.53
CA CYS A 710 -13.73 7.44 4.52
C CYS A 710 -13.23 7.10 3.11
N SER A 711 -14.00 6.28 2.40
CA SER A 711 -13.64 5.85 1.04
C SER A 711 -14.82 5.31 0.26
N VAL A 712 -14.77 5.47 -1.06
CA VAL A 712 -15.62 4.81 -2.03
C VAL A 712 -14.77 3.88 -2.89
N LYS A 713 -15.31 2.73 -3.28
CA LYS A 713 -14.57 1.71 -4.02
C LYS A 713 -15.46 1.12 -5.13
N ARG A 714 -14.85 0.86 -6.32
CA ARG A 714 -15.56 0.18 -7.40
C ARG A 714 -15.94 -1.25 -7.01
N PRO A 715 -17.11 -1.78 -7.44
CA PRO A 715 -17.58 -3.11 -7.05
C PRO A 715 -16.53 -4.21 -7.28
N ALA A 716 -15.93 -4.29 -8.46
CA ALA A 716 -14.89 -5.28 -8.75
C ALA A 716 -13.66 -5.14 -7.83
N ALA A 717 -13.24 -3.90 -7.49
CA ALA A 717 -12.15 -3.67 -6.56
C ALA A 717 -12.52 -4.07 -5.12
N LEU A 718 -13.77 -3.88 -4.69
CA LEU A 718 -14.26 -4.34 -3.40
C LEU A 718 -14.26 -5.87 -3.33
N LYS A 719 -14.74 -6.56 -4.39
CA LYS A 719 -14.66 -8.03 -4.51
C LYS A 719 -13.21 -8.51 -4.40
N ASN A 720 -12.29 -7.88 -5.15
CA ASN A 720 -10.88 -8.23 -5.07
C ASN A 720 -10.31 -8.03 -3.67
N GLN A 721 -10.67 -6.95 -2.96
CA GLN A 721 -10.25 -6.72 -1.58
C GLN A 721 -10.75 -7.84 -0.66
N VAL A 722 -12.04 -8.14 -0.65
CA VAL A 722 -12.61 -9.17 0.23
C VAL A 722 -11.96 -10.54 0.03
N LEU A 723 -11.60 -10.88 -1.22
CA LEU A 723 -11.00 -12.16 -1.54
C LEU A 723 -9.49 -12.24 -1.23
N THR A 724 -8.77 -11.11 -1.33
CA THR A 724 -7.29 -11.18 -1.40
C THR A 724 -6.54 -10.29 -0.41
N ASP A 725 -7.20 -9.29 0.19
CA ASP A 725 -6.56 -8.32 1.08
C ASP A 725 -6.66 -8.79 2.55
N PRO A 726 -5.59 -8.67 3.37
CA PRO A 726 -5.71 -8.91 4.81
C PRO A 726 -6.50 -7.84 5.55
N HIS A 727 -6.75 -6.67 4.93
CA HIS A 727 -7.53 -5.59 5.54
C HIS A 727 -9.02 -5.73 5.23
N SER A 728 -9.85 -5.62 6.26
CA SER A 728 -11.29 -5.54 6.11
C SER A 728 -11.73 -4.30 5.32
N PRO A 729 -12.88 -4.29 4.63
CA PRO A 729 -13.46 -3.08 4.06
C PRO A 729 -13.59 -1.93 5.07
N ALA A 730 -13.47 -0.69 4.59
CA ALA A 730 -13.37 0.51 5.43
C ALA A 730 -14.50 0.65 6.46
N ILE A 731 -15.75 0.33 6.08
CA ILE A 731 -16.90 0.33 6.99
C ILE A 731 -16.65 -0.56 8.22
N PHE A 732 -16.01 -1.71 8.05
CA PHE A 732 -15.74 -2.64 9.15
C PHE A 732 -14.49 -2.28 9.96
N ARG A 733 -13.59 -1.44 9.40
CA ARG A 733 -12.47 -0.85 10.14
C ARG A 733 -12.90 0.31 11.06
N VAL A 734 -14.12 0.82 10.89
CA VAL A 734 -14.76 1.80 11.79
C VAL A 734 -15.77 1.10 12.69
N ASN A 735 -16.84 0.53 12.12
CA ASN A 735 -17.95 -0.01 12.90
C ASN A 735 -17.54 -1.22 13.76
N GLY A 736 -16.61 -2.06 13.26
CA GLY A 736 -16.12 -3.22 13.99
C GLY A 736 -15.46 -2.86 15.32
N PRO A 737 -14.34 -2.12 15.32
CA PRO A 737 -13.64 -1.77 16.55
C PRO A 737 -14.45 -0.83 17.46
N PHE A 738 -15.19 0.15 16.90
CA PHE A 738 -15.93 1.13 17.72
C PHE A 738 -17.13 0.47 18.43
N SER A 739 -17.81 -0.48 17.79
CA SER A 739 -18.89 -1.24 18.45
C SER A 739 -18.40 -2.09 19.64
N ASN A 740 -17.11 -2.45 19.65
CA ASN A 740 -16.49 -3.18 20.75
C ASN A 740 -16.09 -2.29 21.94
N MET A 741 -16.12 -0.93 21.77
CA MET A 741 -15.72 0.03 22.79
C MET A 741 -16.93 0.48 23.65
N PRO A 742 -16.92 0.22 24.96
CA PRO A 742 -17.95 0.78 25.86
C PRO A 742 -17.94 2.30 25.89
N GLU A 743 -16.76 2.91 25.80
CA GLU A 743 -16.54 4.35 25.78
C GLU A 743 -17.21 5.01 24.58
N PHE A 744 -17.14 4.38 23.40
CA PHE A 744 -17.87 4.85 22.21
C PHE A 744 -19.38 4.88 22.47
N SER A 745 -19.93 3.76 22.98
CA SER A 745 -21.36 3.64 23.25
C SER A 745 -21.83 4.68 24.27
N GLN A 746 -20.99 5.00 25.27
CA GLN A 746 -21.28 6.02 26.27
C GLN A 746 -21.23 7.43 25.67
N ASP A 747 -20.21 7.75 24.88
CA ASP A 747 -20.01 9.10 24.28
C ASP A 747 -21.14 9.46 23.30
N TRP A 748 -21.70 8.47 22.60
CA TRP A 748 -22.77 8.65 21.63
C TRP A 748 -24.15 8.33 22.18
N GLY A 749 -24.25 7.86 23.45
CA GLY A 749 -25.52 7.52 24.08
C GLY A 749 -26.21 6.32 23.44
N CYS A 750 -25.46 5.37 22.90
CA CYS A 750 -26.01 4.24 22.16
C CYS A 750 -26.75 3.24 23.06
N PRO A 751 -28.02 2.95 22.79
CA PRO A 751 -28.81 1.97 23.56
C PRO A 751 -28.14 0.59 23.54
N ALA A 752 -28.24 -0.13 24.65
CA ALA A 752 -27.78 -1.51 24.71
C ALA A 752 -28.56 -2.39 23.68
N GLY A 753 -27.79 -3.15 22.88
CA GLY A 753 -28.34 -3.99 21.81
C GLY A 753 -28.44 -3.29 20.45
N SER A 754 -28.13 -1.98 20.34
CA SER A 754 -27.99 -1.34 19.05
C SER A 754 -26.76 -1.89 18.29
N PRO A 755 -26.68 -1.76 16.95
CA PRO A 755 -25.56 -2.27 16.17
C PRO A 755 -24.18 -1.77 16.67
N MET A 756 -24.09 -0.51 17.11
CA MET A 756 -22.86 0.07 17.66
C MET A 756 -22.70 -0.12 19.18
N ASN A 757 -23.63 -0.83 19.84
CA ASN A 757 -23.55 -1.24 21.24
C ASN A 757 -24.06 -2.67 21.45
N PRO A 758 -23.46 -3.67 20.78
CA PRO A 758 -23.89 -5.06 20.89
C PRO A 758 -23.68 -5.60 22.32
N ALA A 759 -24.53 -6.56 22.73
CA ALA A 759 -24.40 -7.19 24.03
C ALA A 759 -23.07 -7.95 24.22
N LYS A 760 -22.56 -8.57 23.14
CA LYS A 760 -21.23 -9.22 23.13
C LYS A 760 -20.23 -8.30 22.44
N LYS A 761 -19.22 -7.87 23.16
CA LYS A 761 -18.10 -7.07 22.66
C LYS A 761 -16.84 -7.93 22.62
N CYS A 762 -16.12 -7.92 21.48
CA CYS A 762 -14.85 -8.63 21.34
C CYS A 762 -13.69 -7.73 21.76
N SER A 763 -12.80 -8.25 22.60
CA SER A 763 -11.57 -7.55 22.99
C SER A 763 -10.45 -8.56 23.22
N VAL A 764 -9.30 -8.32 22.60
CA VAL A 764 -8.06 -9.08 22.88
C VAL A 764 -7.27 -8.33 23.95
N TRP A 765 -6.99 -7.08 23.70
CA TRP A 765 -6.22 -6.16 24.54
C TRP A 765 -7.11 -5.16 25.28
#